data_5a52bd27c41d375c0e1e36ff4dd9b577
#
_entry.id   5a52bd27c41d375c0e1e36ff4dd9b577
#
_cell.length_a   1.000
_cell.length_b   1.000
_cell.length_c   1.000
_cell.angle_alpha   90.00
_cell.angle_beta   90.00
_cell.angle_gamma   90.00
#
_symmetry.space_group_name_H-M   'P 1'
#
loop_
_entity.id
_entity.type
_entity.pdbx_description
1 polymer ?
#
loop_
_entity_poly.entity_id
_entity_poly.type
_entity_poly.pdbx_seq_one_letter_code
_entity_poly.pdbx_strand_id
1 'polypeptide(L)'
;MNTEPLTTLKGIGEKTEKLFAKVGIYNLQQLLHYYPRDYDCYAEPVPLRECRQEEKNAVYGRIVHSPSVKGNQRKSVVVLELYEEPVRLQLTWFNMPFLRSTLKKGSVFIFRGKIQEKSGRLVMEQPEIFTPAAYHELLASLQPVYGLTAGLTNKMVSKAVAQVLERCAPAQDYLPEKIRARYELCEINYALHEVHFPKDQEHLETARRRIVFEEFFLFILSLRQLKEQTEGITNVFPIRAVWKTEEVIENMPYRLTNAQMRVWGELERDLKGHTRMARLVQGDVGSGKTILAFLAMIMTAENGYQSALMVPTEVLARQHYESLCTLLKENNLTGYNPRLLTGSTKAKERREIYASLEDGSCKMVIGTHALIQEKVQYKNLALVITDEQHRFGVRQRTALAEKGEPPNVLVMSATPIPRTLAIILYGDLSISVIDELPAKRLPIKNCVVDTSYRPKAYRFITRQVELGRQAYVICPMVEESEGLEAENVTDYTQLLKKELPGITVEMLHGQMKAAQKNEIMERFASGEIQVLVSTTVVEVGVNVPNATVMMVENAERFGLAQLHQLRGRVGRGEHQSYCIFISGNKDQETAKRLEILNHSNDGFYIASEDLKLRGSGDLLGTRQSGDMEFQMADIFRDADILQKASEAASELLADDPYFEKPEHELLKKVMKSYLDLENHDIGL
;
A
#
# COMPACT_ATOMS: atom_id res chain seq x y z
N MET A 1 -24.63 -7.06 -23.77
CA MET A 1 -23.35 -6.33 -23.78
C MET A 1 -23.10 -5.85 -25.19
N ASN A 2 -22.82 -4.57 -25.40
CA ASN A 2 -22.69 -4.04 -26.75
C ASN A 2 -21.22 -4.25 -27.23
N THR A 3 -20.96 -5.37 -27.86
CA THR A 3 -19.65 -5.77 -28.38
C THR A 3 -19.39 -5.24 -29.80
N GLU A 4 -20.18 -4.27 -30.27
CA GLU A 4 -20.01 -3.67 -31.58
C GLU A 4 -18.61 -3.02 -31.72
N PRO A 5 -17.96 -3.16 -32.90
CA PRO A 5 -16.64 -2.60 -33.13
C PRO A 5 -16.70 -1.06 -33.23
N LEU A 6 -15.61 -0.39 -32.91
CA LEU A 6 -15.49 1.07 -32.94
C LEU A 6 -15.70 1.67 -34.32
N THR A 7 -15.46 0.92 -35.38
CA THR A 7 -15.66 1.34 -36.78
C THR A 7 -17.12 1.69 -37.14
N THR A 8 -18.08 1.34 -36.29
CA THR A 8 -19.46 1.75 -36.42
C THR A 8 -19.71 3.24 -36.12
N LEU A 9 -18.77 3.90 -35.45
CA LEU A 9 -18.81 5.32 -35.10
C LEU A 9 -18.33 6.21 -36.24
N LYS A 10 -19.01 7.36 -36.42
CA LYS A 10 -18.64 8.31 -37.47
C LYS A 10 -17.23 8.89 -37.21
N GLY A 11 -16.37 8.74 -38.24
CA GLY A 11 -15.01 9.27 -38.19
C GLY A 11 -13.97 8.32 -37.58
N ILE A 12 -14.35 7.09 -37.22
CA ILE A 12 -13.43 6.04 -36.81
C ILE A 12 -13.31 5.00 -37.93
N GLY A 13 -12.18 5.02 -38.64
CA GLY A 13 -11.79 3.99 -39.60
C GLY A 13 -10.73 3.07 -39.00
N GLU A 14 -10.31 2.03 -39.74
CA GLU A 14 -9.35 1.01 -39.31
C GLU A 14 -8.04 1.57 -38.71
N LYS A 15 -7.54 2.72 -39.25
CA LYS A 15 -6.33 3.36 -38.70
C LYS A 15 -6.57 3.93 -37.30
N THR A 16 -7.73 4.53 -37.08
CA THR A 16 -8.09 5.12 -35.77
C THR A 16 -8.44 4.02 -34.78
N GLU A 17 -9.14 2.97 -35.19
CA GLU A 17 -9.41 1.80 -34.35
C GLU A 17 -8.13 1.16 -33.81
N LYS A 18 -7.06 1.05 -34.64
CA LYS A 18 -5.75 0.58 -34.18
C LYS A 18 -5.10 1.49 -33.14
N LEU A 19 -5.42 2.79 -33.11
CA LEU A 19 -4.97 3.69 -32.06
C LEU A 19 -5.73 3.47 -30.75
N PHE A 20 -7.03 3.23 -30.81
CA PHE A 20 -7.82 2.85 -29.64
C PHE A 20 -7.39 1.49 -29.08
N ALA A 21 -7.08 0.52 -29.93
CA ALA A 21 -6.56 -0.78 -29.50
C ALA A 21 -5.25 -0.69 -28.71
N LYS A 22 -4.40 0.32 -28.97
CA LYS A 22 -3.15 0.54 -28.19
C LYS A 22 -3.40 1.00 -26.74
N VAL A 23 -4.59 1.50 -26.46
CA VAL A 23 -5.02 1.87 -25.09
C VAL A 23 -6.06 0.89 -24.53
N GLY A 24 -6.14 -0.32 -25.09
CA GLY A 24 -7.01 -1.40 -24.59
C GLY A 24 -8.48 -1.30 -24.99
N ILE A 25 -8.84 -0.45 -25.97
CA ILE A 25 -10.25 -0.22 -26.37
C ILE A 25 -10.53 -0.90 -27.70
N TYR A 26 -11.38 -1.92 -27.72
CA TYR A 26 -11.71 -2.74 -28.89
C TYR A 26 -13.19 -2.66 -29.31
N ASN A 27 -14.08 -2.22 -28.42
CA ASN A 27 -15.53 -2.15 -28.67
C ASN A 27 -16.18 -0.95 -27.98
N LEU A 28 -17.48 -0.71 -28.27
CA LEU A 28 -18.21 0.44 -27.74
C LEU A 28 -18.36 0.40 -26.21
N GLN A 29 -18.50 -0.78 -25.63
CA GLN A 29 -18.64 -0.94 -24.18
C GLN A 29 -17.32 -0.54 -23.47
N GLN A 30 -16.18 -1.02 -23.95
CA GLN A 30 -14.87 -0.64 -23.39
C GLN A 30 -14.60 0.85 -23.54
N LEU A 31 -15.06 1.47 -24.64
CA LEU A 31 -14.94 2.91 -24.80
C LEU A 31 -15.78 3.69 -23.78
N LEU A 32 -17.00 3.22 -23.46
CA LEU A 32 -17.87 3.85 -22.47
C LEU A 32 -17.33 3.72 -21.04
N HIS A 33 -16.57 2.68 -20.74
CA HIS A 33 -15.90 2.48 -19.45
C HIS A 33 -14.45 2.98 -19.45
N TYR A 34 -13.98 3.63 -20.50
CA TYR A 34 -12.68 4.27 -20.54
C TYR A 34 -12.76 5.66 -19.89
N TYR A 35 -12.71 5.70 -18.57
CA TYR A 35 -12.95 6.92 -17.81
C TYR A 35 -11.83 7.95 -17.96
N PRO A 36 -12.14 9.27 -17.86
CA PRO A 36 -11.15 10.31 -17.79
C PRO A 36 -10.24 10.13 -16.56
N ARG A 37 -8.94 10.33 -16.74
CA ARG A 37 -7.97 10.31 -15.63
C ARG A 37 -7.91 11.62 -14.85
N ASP A 38 -8.40 12.71 -15.46
CA ASP A 38 -8.39 14.06 -14.88
C ASP A 38 -9.41 14.94 -15.61
N TYR A 39 -9.69 16.12 -15.07
CA TYR A 39 -10.58 17.11 -15.66
C TYR A 39 -9.91 18.47 -15.71
N ASP A 40 -9.94 19.09 -16.89
CA ASP A 40 -9.38 20.41 -17.13
C ASP A 40 -10.48 21.47 -16.94
N CYS A 41 -10.32 22.35 -15.95
CA CYS A 41 -11.27 23.43 -15.64
C CYS A 41 -10.88 24.70 -16.37
N TYR A 42 -11.85 25.33 -17.04
CA TYR A 42 -11.68 26.59 -17.74
C TYR A 42 -12.15 27.74 -16.82
N ALA A 43 -11.17 28.40 -16.19
CA ALA A 43 -11.40 29.53 -15.30
C ALA A 43 -11.49 30.84 -16.06
N GLU A 44 -12.08 31.88 -15.44
CA GLU A 44 -12.10 33.24 -16.00
C GLU A 44 -10.68 33.72 -16.33
N PRO A 45 -10.51 34.40 -17.48
CA PRO A 45 -9.23 35.01 -17.82
C PRO A 45 -8.84 36.09 -16.80
N VAL A 46 -7.59 36.05 -16.36
CA VAL A 46 -7.05 36.97 -15.37
C VAL A 46 -6.10 37.99 -16.00
N PRO A 47 -5.93 39.20 -15.41
CA PRO A 47 -4.89 40.14 -15.79
C PRO A 47 -3.49 39.54 -15.64
N LEU A 48 -2.52 39.97 -16.47
CA LEU A 48 -1.14 39.45 -16.43
C LEU A 48 -0.50 39.59 -15.03
N ARG A 49 -0.85 40.60 -14.28
CA ARG A 49 -0.35 40.86 -12.91
C ARG A 49 -0.87 39.86 -11.87
N GLU A 50 -1.97 39.17 -12.16
CA GLU A 50 -2.62 38.21 -11.25
C GLU A 50 -2.31 36.75 -11.63
N CYS A 51 -1.53 36.56 -12.70
CA CYS A 51 -1.13 35.24 -13.14
C CYS A 51 -0.24 34.54 -12.12
N ARG A 52 -0.52 33.26 -11.89
CA ARG A 52 0.28 32.40 -11.00
C ARG A 52 1.33 31.64 -11.82
N GLN A 53 2.58 31.67 -11.35
CA GLN A 53 3.64 30.88 -11.95
C GLN A 53 3.40 29.39 -11.68
N GLU A 54 3.87 28.54 -12.60
CA GLU A 54 3.75 27.09 -12.60
C GLU A 54 2.31 26.54 -12.69
N GLU A 55 1.28 27.41 -12.76
CA GLU A 55 -0.12 27.03 -12.97
C GLU A 55 -0.60 27.37 -14.38
N LYS A 56 -1.69 26.69 -14.84
CA LYS A 56 -2.39 27.07 -16.08
C LYS A 56 -3.19 28.36 -15.85
N ASN A 57 -2.88 29.40 -16.60
CA ASN A 57 -3.59 30.66 -16.59
C ASN A 57 -4.25 30.91 -17.95
N ALA A 58 -5.39 31.58 -17.94
CA ALA A 58 -6.00 32.15 -19.15
C ALA A 58 -5.83 33.66 -19.11
N VAL A 59 -5.39 34.27 -20.21
CA VAL A 59 -5.15 35.71 -20.31
C VAL A 59 -5.73 36.29 -21.59
N TYR A 60 -6.31 37.49 -21.49
CA TYR A 60 -6.68 38.25 -22.68
C TYR A 60 -5.46 38.82 -23.35
N GLY A 61 -5.32 38.61 -24.66
CA GLY A 61 -4.26 39.18 -25.46
C GLY A 61 -4.79 39.96 -26.66
N ARG A 62 -4.61 41.30 -26.65
CA ARG A 62 -4.81 42.10 -27.85
C ARG A 62 -3.53 42.15 -28.67
N ILE A 63 -3.60 41.71 -29.92
CA ILE A 63 -2.44 41.66 -30.81
C ILE A 63 -2.03 43.06 -31.25
N VAL A 64 -0.97 43.59 -30.67
CA VAL A 64 -0.44 44.90 -31.02
C VAL A 64 0.52 44.82 -32.21
N HIS A 65 1.36 43.78 -32.24
CA HIS A 65 2.31 43.49 -33.31
C HIS A 65 2.11 42.07 -33.83
N SER A 66 2.30 41.88 -35.14
CA SER A 66 2.23 40.53 -35.71
C SER A 66 3.32 39.65 -35.11
N PRO A 67 3.04 38.34 -34.86
CA PRO A 67 4.04 37.44 -34.33
C PRO A 67 5.31 37.37 -35.15
N SER A 68 6.47 37.32 -34.50
CA SER A 68 7.76 37.09 -35.15
C SER A 68 7.94 35.59 -35.38
N VAL A 69 8.41 35.21 -36.58
CA VAL A 69 8.71 33.82 -36.93
C VAL A 69 10.21 33.69 -37.13
N LYS A 70 10.88 32.86 -36.36
CA LYS A 70 12.31 32.57 -36.45
C LYS A 70 12.51 31.12 -36.87
N GLY A 71 13.49 30.82 -37.68
CA GLY A 71 13.83 29.48 -38.15
C GLY A 71 13.48 29.21 -39.61
N ASN A 72 13.52 27.94 -40.02
CA ASN A 72 13.24 27.46 -41.36
C ASN A 72 11.99 26.55 -41.39
N GLN A 73 11.61 26.05 -42.60
CA GLN A 73 10.38 25.26 -42.79
C GLN A 73 10.28 24.01 -41.90
N ARG A 74 11.40 23.47 -41.38
CA ARG A 74 11.42 22.26 -40.57
C ARG A 74 11.49 22.54 -39.05
N LYS A 75 12.00 23.70 -38.65
CA LYS A 75 12.07 24.11 -37.22
C LYS A 75 11.79 25.61 -37.15
N SER A 76 10.54 25.98 -36.90
CA SER A 76 10.12 27.37 -36.74
C SER A 76 9.67 27.64 -35.31
N VAL A 77 9.99 28.82 -34.80
CA VAL A 77 9.52 29.32 -33.52
C VAL A 77 8.73 30.60 -33.77
N VAL A 78 7.49 30.63 -33.37
CA VAL A 78 6.61 31.79 -33.41
C VAL A 78 6.60 32.43 -32.03
N VAL A 79 6.89 33.72 -31.95
CA VAL A 79 6.93 34.46 -30.69
C VAL A 79 6.01 35.67 -30.81
N LEU A 80 5.17 35.84 -29.80
CA LEU A 80 4.28 36.96 -29.58
C LEU A 80 4.49 37.51 -28.17
N GLU A 81 4.57 38.82 -28.00
CA GLU A 81 4.62 39.47 -26.70
C GLU A 81 3.26 40.12 -26.36
N LEU A 82 2.76 39.81 -25.19
CA LEU A 82 1.64 40.50 -24.55
C LEU A 82 2.20 41.46 -23.48
N TYR A 83 1.63 42.66 -23.44
CA TYR A 83 2.05 43.70 -22.50
C TYR A 83 0.85 44.27 -21.76
N GLU A 84 0.92 44.24 -20.46
CA GLU A 84 0.00 44.91 -19.53
C GLU A 84 0.85 45.47 -18.37
N GLU A 85 0.93 46.79 -18.32
CA GLU A 85 1.86 47.51 -17.45
C GLU A 85 1.77 47.06 -15.97
N PRO A 86 2.90 46.70 -15.33
CA PRO A 86 4.27 46.66 -15.83
C PRO A 86 4.72 45.29 -16.38
N VAL A 87 3.83 44.33 -16.53
CA VAL A 87 4.13 42.92 -16.81
C VAL A 87 4.21 42.64 -18.31
N ARG A 88 5.21 41.84 -18.72
CA ARG A 88 5.34 41.31 -20.08
C ARG A 88 5.28 39.79 -20.06
N LEU A 89 4.48 39.20 -20.94
CA LEU A 89 4.37 37.77 -21.13
C LEU A 89 4.74 37.41 -22.58
N GLN A 90 5.74 36.54 -22.73
CA GLN A 90 6.14 36.01 -24.02
C GLN A 90 5.39 34.72 -24.31
N LEU A 91 4.64 34.66 -25.40
CA LEU A 91 3.98 33.46 -25.91
C LEU A 91 4.88 32.84 -26.99
N THR A 92 5.10 31.52 -26.92
CA THR A 92 6.01 30.82 -27.84
C THR A 92 5.35 29.54 -28.36
N TRP A 93 5.35 29.39 -29.71
CA TRP A 93 4.89 28.16 -30.37
C TRP A 93 5.99 27.57 -31.24
N PHE A 94 6.11 26.27 -31.25
CA PHE A 94 7.09 25.54 -32.07
C PHE A 94 6.39 24.90 -33.26
N ASN A 95 7.00 25.02 -34.46
CA ASN A 95 6.54 24.42 -35.71
C ASN A 95 5.10 24.81 -36.15
N MET A 96 4.66 26.03 -35.79
CA MET A 96 3.34 26.58 -36.16
C MET A 96 3.43 27.92 -36.91
N PRO A 97 4.15 28.02 -38.06
CA PRO A 97 4.35 29.29 -38.76
C PRO A 97 3.06 29.93 -39.30
N PHE A 98 1.98 29.13 -39.49
CA PHE A 98 0.67 29.60 -39.91
C PHE A 98 0.00 30.55 -38.90
N LEU A 99 0.40 30.51 -37.61
CA LEU A 99 -0.14 31.42 -36.60
C LEU A 99 0.12 32.89 -36.93
N ARG A 100 1.13 33.21 -37.71
CA ARG A 100 1.38 34.59 -38.19
C ARG A 100 0.22 35.13 -39.01
N SER A 101 -0.47 34.31 -39.79
CA SER A 101 -1.62 34.71 -40.57
C SER A 101 -2.92 34.71 -39.77
N THR A 102 -2.99 33.91 -38.69
CA THR A 102 -4.15 33.78 -37.80
C THR A 102 -4.19 34.92 -36.77
N LEU A 103 -3.04 35.22 -36.13
CA LEU A 103 -2.92 36.24 -35.09
C LEU A 103 -2.66 37.62 -35.72
N LYS A 104 -3.70 38.22 -36.30
CA LYS A 104 -3.60 39.53 -36.99
C LYS A 104 -3.60 40.68 -35.96
N LYS A 105 -2.87 41.76 -36.33
CA LYS A 105 -2.86 43.00 -35.57
C LYS A 105 -4.29 43.53 -35.35
N GLY A 106 -4.62 43.90 -34.13
CA GLY A 106 -5.94 44.41 -33.73
C GLY A 106 -6.92 43.32 -33.23
N SER A 107 -6.65 42.04 -33.51
CA SER A 107 -7.50 40.97 -33.01
C SER A 107 -7.27 40.71 -31.52
N VAL A 108 -8.32 40.18 -30.85
CA VAL A 108 -8.29 39.79 -29.44
C VAL A 108 -8.48 38.28 -29.35
N PHE A 109 -7.64 37.65 -28.60
CA PHE A 109 -7.69 36.22 -28.30
C PHE A 109 -7.54 35.99 -26.79
N ILE A 110 -7.92 34.81 -26.34
CA ILE A 110 -7.59 34.29 -25.02
C ILE A 110 -6.50 33.23 -25.21
N PHE A 111 -5.39 33.41 -24.50
CA PHE A 111 -4.27 32.47 -24.47
C PHE A 111 -4.30 31.72 -23.15
N ARG A 112 -4.27 30.40 -23.21
CA ARG A 112 -4.33 29.56 -22.03
C ARG A 112 -3.13 28.60 -22.01
N GLY A 113 -2.42 28.58 -20.89
CA GLY A 113 -1.25 27.72 -20.72
C GLY A 113 -0.55 27.94 -19.39
N LYS A 114 0.48 27.15 -19.15
CA LYS A 114 1.34 27.25 -17.97
C LYS A 114 2.33 28.40 -18.13
N ILE A 115 2.39 29.27 -17.13
CA ILE A 115 3.35 30.39 -17.11
C ILE A 115 4.58 29.97 -16.32
N GLN A 116 5.76 30.15 -16.92
CA GLN A 116 7.06 29.87 -16.30
C GLN A 116 7.98 31.08 -16.43
N GLU A 117 8.89 31.22 -15.47
CA GLU A 117 9.94 32.21 -15.56
C GLU A 117 11.20 31.61 -16.22
N LYS A 118 11.62 32.14 -17.38
CA LYS A 118 12.85 31.73 -18.08
C LYS A 118 13.74 32.93 -18.32
N SER A 119 14.93 32.91 -17.74
CA SER A 119 15.93 33.98 -17.88
C SER A 119 15.36 35.38 -17.50
N GLY A 120 14.60 35.47 -16.43
CA GLY A 120 14.00 36.70 -15.93
C GLY A 120 12.80 37.22 -16.74
N ARG A 121 12.20 36.36 -17.58
CA ARG A 121 11.01 36.70 -18.39
C ARG A 121 9.90 35.67 -18.12
N LEU A 122 8.68 36.16 -18.06
CA LEU A 122 7.50 35.28 -18.02
C LEU A 122 7.26 34.75 -19.43
N VAL A 123 7.17 33.44 -19.56
CA VAL A 123 6.98 32.72 -20.82
C VAL A 123 5.83 31.73 -20.68
N MET A 124 4.98 31.68 -21.70
CA MET A 124 3.96 30.63 -21.85
C MET A 124 4.26 29.87 -23.14
N GLU A 125 4.63 28.61 -23.03
CA GLU A 125 5.00 27.77 -24.18
C GLU A 125 3.80 26.98 -24.68
N GLN A 126 3.62 26.91 -25.98
CA GLN A 126 2.52 26.21 -26.66
C GLN A 126 1.13 26.54 -26.10
N PRO A 127 0.80 27.84 -25.82
CA PRO A 127 -0.53 28.16 -25.31
C PRO A 127 -1.63 27.75 -26.29
N GLU A 128 -2.75 27.31 -25.73
CA GLU A 128 -4.01 27.17 -26.45
C GLU A 128 -4.53 28.55 -26.83
N ILE A 129 -5.16 28.67 -28.01
CA ILE A 129 -5.63 29.94 -28.56
C ILE A 129 -7.14 29.83 -28.76
N PHE A 130 -7.88 30.71 -28.12
CA PHE A 130 -9.34 30.77 -28.23
C PHE A 130 -9.79 32.18 -28.71
N THR A 131 -10.89 32.20 -29.47
CA THR A 131 -11.65 33.42 -29.58
C THR A 131 -12.41 33.66 -28.26
N PRO A 132 -12.66 34.94 -27.87
CA PRO A 132 -13.41 35.19 -26.62
C PRO A 132 -14.76 34.46 -26.54
N ALA A 133 -15.50 34.40 -27.65
CA ALA A 133 -16.77 33.66 -27.69
C ALA A 133 -16.58 32.16 -27.43
N ALA A 134 -15.62 31.51 -28.11
CA ALA A 134 -15.38 30.09 -27.93
C ALA A 134 -14.85 29.74 -26.51
N TYR A 135 -14.09 30.65 -25.91
CA TYR A 135 -13.65 30.46 -24.53
C TYR A 135 -14.80 30.62 -23.52
N HIS A 136 -15.69 31.58 -23.78
CA HIS A 136 -16.84 31.81 -22.93
C HIS A 136 -17.80 30.60 -22.87
N GLU A 137 -17.94 29.86 -23.98
CA GLU A 137 -18.69 28.61 -24.00
C GLU A 137 -18.07 27.50 -23.14
N LEU A 138 -16.75 27.58 -22.89
CA LEU A 138 -16.01 26.62 -22.09
C LEU A 138 -15.86 27.04 -20.61
N LEU A 139 -16.23 28.30 -20.28
CA LEU A 139 -16.12 28.80 -18.92
C LEU A 139 -16.86 27.94 -17.91
N ALA A 140 -16.21 27.68 -16.78
CA ALA A 140 -16.68 26.81 -15.70
C ALA A 140 -17.01 25.37 -16.12
N SER A 141 -16.71 24.98 -17.39
CA SER A 141 -16.87 23.59 -17.82
C SER A 141 -15.68 22.74 -17.36
N LEU A 142 -15.97 21.50 -17.03
CA LEU A 142 -14.99 20.47 -16.73
C LEU A 142 -14.79 19.61 -18.00
N GLN A 143 -13.65 19.75 -18.64
CA GLN A 143 -13.34 19.00 -19.86
C GLN A 143 -12.59 17.72 -19.51
N PRO A 144 -13.06 16.52 -19.93
CA PRO A 144 -12.42 15.27 -19.59
C PRO A 144 -11.02 15.16 -20.22
N VAL A 145 -10.05 14.66 -19.45
CA VAL A 145 -8.68 14.38 -19.91
C VAL A 145 -8.48 12.86 -19.86
N TYR A 146 -8.39 12.23 -21.03
CA TYR A 146 -8.21 10.78 -21.15
C TYR A 146 -6.73 10.39 -21.20
N GLY A 147 -6.45 9.12 -20.92
CA GLY A 147 -5.17 8.50 -21.24
C GLY A 147 -4.95 8.44 -22.75
N LEU A 148 -3.80 8.88 -23.24
CA LEU A 148 -3.54 9.01 -24.67
C LEU A 148 -2.28 8.25 -25.09
N THR A 149 -2.26 7.83 -26.36
CA THR A 149 -1.08 7.29 -27.03
C THR A 149 -0.73 8.11 -28.25
N ALA A 150 0.47 7.93 -28.80
CA ALA A 150 0.90 8.66 -29.98
C ALA A 150 -0.09 8.52 -31.15
N GLY A 151 -0.63 9.65 -31.61
CA GLY A 151 -1.62 9.75 -32.68
C GLY A 151 -3.08 9.74 -32.23
N LEU A 152 -3.41 9.38 -30.98
CA LEU A 152 -4.74 9.50 -30.40
C LEU A 152 -4.84 10.84 -29.63
N THR A 153 -5.89 11.63 -29.91
CA THR A 153 -6.09 12.93 -29.26
C THR A 153 -7.29 12.89 -28.33
N ASN A 154 -7.28 13.74 -27.28
CA ASN A 154 -8.38 13.87 -26.33
C ASN A 154 -9.72 14.14 -27.04
N LYS A 155 -9.69 15.04 -28.05
CA LYS A 155 -10.87 15.38 -28.87
C LYS A 155 -11.42 14.17 -29.64
N MET A 156 -10.57 13.25 -30.10
CA MET A 156 -11.02 12.03 -30.77
C MET A 156 -11.76 11.12 -29.81
N VAL A 157 -11.19 10.93 -28.61
CA VAL A 157 -11.82 10.09 -27.56
C VAL A 157 -13.13 10.70 -27.10
N SER A 158 -13.16 11.98 -26.72
CA SER A 158 -14.39 12.67 -26.27
C SER A 158 -15.51 12.60 -27.32
N LYS A 159 -15.16 12.83 -28.61
CA LYS A 159 -16.15 12.75 -29.69
C LYS A 159 -16.68 11.32 -29.91
N ALA A 160 -15.84 10.33 -29.74
CA ALA A 160 -16.24 8.93 -29.84
C ALA A 160 -17.16 8.53 -28.67
N VAL A 161 -16.81 8.90 -27.44
CA VAL A 161 -17.65 8.67 -26.26
C VAL A 161 -19.01 9.35 -26.38
N ALA A 162 -19.07 10.61 -26.81
CA ALA A 162 -20.32 11.32 -27.03
C ALA A 162 -21.25 10.56 -28.00
N GLN A 163 -20.70 10.04 -29.11
CA GLN A 163 -21.49 9.25 -30.05
C GLN A 163 -21.99 7.94 -29.43
N VAL A 164 -21.23 7.30 -28.56
CA VAL A 164 -21.67 6.06 -27.87
C VAL A 164 -22.80 6.38 -26.91
N LEU A 165 -22.71 7.43 -26.11
CA LEU A 165 -23.77 7.86 -25.18
C LEU A 165 -25.09 8.22 -25.90
N GLU A 166 -25.00 8.82 -27.08
CA GLU A 166 -26.18 9.14 -27.88
C GLU A 166 -26.83 7.92 -28.58
N ARG A 167 -26.02 6.90 -28.94
CA ARG A 167 -26.47 5.78 -29.81
C ARG A 167 -26.83 4.52 -29.05
N CYS A 168 -26.14 4.27 -27.93
CA CYS A 168 -26.37 3.05 -27.16
C CYS A 168 -27.67 3.13 -26.37
N ALA A 169 -28.38 2.00 -26.32
CA ALA A 169 -29.52 1.87 -25.41
C ALA A 169 -29.05 2.06 -23.96
N PRO A 170 -29.89 2.65 -23.10
CA PRO A 170 -29.58 2.81 -21.70
C PRO A 170 -29.14 1.49 -21.06
N ALA A 171 -28.06 1.51 -20.29
CA ALA A 171 -27.63 0.36 -19.52
C ALA A 171 -28.67 0.03 -18.45
N GLN A 172 -28.97 -1.25 -18.28
CA GLN A 172 -29.80 -1.68 -17.15
C GLN A 172 -28.98 -1.61 -15.87
N ASP A 173 -29.52 -0.93 -14.86
CA ASP A 173 -28.86 -0.83 -13.56
C ASP A 173 -28.92 -2.18 -12.81
N TYR A 174 -27.80 -2.78 -12.56
CA TYR A 174 -27.71 -4.06 -11.88
C TYR A 174 -27.61 -3.95 -10.36
N LEU A 175 -27.33 -2.74 -9.82
CA LEU A 175 -27.37 -2.54 -8.37
C LEU A 175 -28.83 -2.51 -7.90
N PRO A 176 -29.20 -3.34 -6.90
CA PRO A 176 -30.52 -3.32 -6.32
C PRO A 176 -30.92 -1.93 -5.80
N GLU A 177 -32.16 -1.55 -6.02
CA GLU A 177 -32.68 -0.23 -5.62
C GLU A 177 -32.49 0.07 -4.13
N LYS A 178 -32.62 -0.95 -3.27
CA LYS A 178 -32.37 -0.85 -1.82
C LYS A 178 -30.95 -0.39 -1.52
N ILE A 179 -29.95 -0.92 -2.23
CA ILE A 179 -28.55 -0.53 -2.07
C ILE A 179 -28.35 0.90 -2.57
N ARG A 180 -28.87 1.23 -3.74
CA ARG A 180 -28.76 2.59 -4.30
C ARG A 180 -29.37 3.64 -3.39
N ALA A 181 -30.57 3.39 -2.88
CA ALA A 181 -31.24 4.31 -1.96
C ALA A 181 -30.50 4.48 -0.64
N ARG A 182 -30.01 3.37 -0.05
CA ARG A 182 -29.29 3.41 1.24
C ARG A 182 -27.99 4.17 1.20
N TYR A 183 -27.23 4.00 0.11
CA TYR A 183 -25.90 4.62 -0.03
C TYR A 183 -25.91 5.90 -0.89
N GLU A 184 -27.11 6.39 -1.23
CA GLU A 184 -27.32 7.63 -2.01
C GLU A 184 -26.58 7.61 -3.35
N LEU A 185 -26.71 6.50 -4.09
CA LEU A 185 -26.05 6.30 -5.38
C LEU A 185 -26.99 6.67 -6.52
N CYS A 186 -26.48 7.48 -7.47
CA CYS A 186 -27.22 7.83 -8.66
C CYS A 186 -27.41 6.62 -9.61
N GLU A 187 -28.29 6.77 -10.59
CA GLU A 187 -28.54 5.78 -11.63
C GLU A 187 -27.33 5.67 -12.57
N ILE A 188 -27.08 4.47 -13.12
CA ILE A 188 -25.86 4.16 -13.89
C ILE A 188 -25.70 5.02 -15.15
N ASN A 189 -26.77 5.29 -15.90
CA ASN A 189 -26.68 6.08 -17.14
C ASN A 189 -26.38 7.56 -16.83
N TYR A 190 -26.92 8.07 -15.72
CA TYR A 190 -26.54 9.38 -15.22
C TYR A 190 -25.04 9.41 -14.85
N ALA A 191 -24.55 8.40 -14.12
CA ALA A 191 -23.15 8.32 -13.76
C ALA A 191 -22.23 8.25 -14.99
N LEU A 192 -22.55 7.40 -15.97
CA LEU A 192 -21.80 7.28 -17.21
C LEU A 192 -21.79 8.58 -18.04
N HIS A 193 -22.89 9.33 -18.03
CA HIS A 193 -22.93 10.63 -18.71
C HIS A 193 -22.07 11.67 -17.99
N GLU A 194 -22.31 11.86 -16.68
CA GLU A 194 -21.67 12.93 -15.91
C GLU A 194 -20.18 12.66 -15.63
N VAL A 195 -19.72 11.42 -15.67
CA VAL A 195 -18.27 11.13 -15.57
C VAL A 195 -17.51 11.53 -16.83
N HIS A 196 -18.17 11.48 -18.01
CA HIS A 196 -17.53 11.90 -19.25
C HIS A 196 -17.77 13.37 -19.59
N PHE A 197 -18.95 13.91 -19.27
CA PHE A 197 -19.37 15.27 -19.60
C PHE A 197 -20.07 15.91 -18.41
N PRO A 198 -19.34 16.18 -17.31
CA PRO A 198 -19.94 16.73 -16.09
C PRO A 198 -20.43 18.15 -16.30
N LYS A 199 -21.61 18.46 -15.78
CA LYS A 199 -22.14 19.83 -15.77
C LYS A 199 -21.33 20.74 -14.86
N ASP A 200 -20.95 20.23 -13.69
CA ASP A 200 -20.19 20.91 -12.67
C ASP A 200 -19.49 19.89 -11.75
N GLN A 201 -18.80 20.38 -10.74
CA GLN A 201 -18.05 19.57 -9.78
C GLN A 201 -18.97 18.64 -8.95
N GLU A 202 -20.16 19.11 -8.56
CA GLU A 202 -21.09 18.34 -7.74
C GLU A 202 -21.66 17.13 -8.51
N HIS A 203 -22.02 17.33 -9.79
CA HIS A 203 -22.48 16.27 -10.66
C HIS A 203 -21.37 15.22 -10.93
N LEU A 204 -20.13 15.71 -11.13
CA LEU A 204 -18.95 14.83 -11.28
C LEU A 204 -18.71 13.97 -10.03
N GLU A 205 -18.74 14.56 -8.84
CA GLU A 205 -18.53 13.84 -7.57
C GLU A 205 -19.63 12.79 -7.34
N THR A 206 -20.87 13.11 -7.67
CA THR A 206 -22.00 12.19 -7.58
C THR A 206 -21.82 11.00 -8.53
N ALA A 207 -21.42 11.26 -9.77
CA ALA A 207 -21.15 10.23 -10.76
C ALA A 207 -19.95 9.35 -10.37
N ARG A 208 -18.85 9.99 -9.94
CA ARG A 208 -17.65 9.31 -9.50
C ARG A 208 -17.93 8.40 -8.30
N ARG A 209 -18.68 8.87 -7.30
CA ARG A 209 -19.07 8.07 -6.12
C ARG A 209 -19.80 6.79 -6.54
N ARG A 210 -20.69 6.86 -7.55
CA ARG A 210 -21.39 5.69 -8.06
C ARG A 210 -20.45 4.68 -8.70
N ILE A 211 -19.55 5.12 -9.58
CA ILE A 211 -18.64 4.23 -10.31
C ILE A 211 -17.63 3.60 -9.37
N VAL A 212 -17.03 4.39 -8.46
CA VAL A 212 -16.11 3.89 -7.43
C VAL A 212 -16.77 2.84 -6.53
N PHE A 213 -18.02 3.10 -6.12
CA PHE A 213 -18.78 2.13 -5.33
C PHE A 213 -18.97 0.81 -6.08
N GLU A 214 -19.29 0.86 -7.37
CA GLU A 214 -19.46 -0.34 -8.20
C GLU A 214 -18.18 -1.14 -8.33
N GLU A 215 -17.05 -0.49 -8.61
CA GLU A 215 -15.75 -1.15 -8.72
C GLU A 215 -15.42 -1.90 -7.43
N PHE A 216 -15.57 -1.26 -6.29
CA PHE A 216 -15.33 -1.90 -4.99
C PHE A 216 -16.35 -3.00 -4.67
N PHE A 217 -17.62 -2.77 -4.97
CA PHE A 217 -18.68 -3.70 -4.66
C PHE A 217 -18.53 -5.02 -5.44
N LEU A 218 -18.30 -4.95 -6.75
CA LEU A 218 -18.06 -6.13 -7.58
C LEU A 218 -16.79 -6.86 -7.15
N PHE A 219 -15.73 -6.12 -6.88
CA PHE A 219 -14.48 -6.68 -6.40
C PHE A 219 -14.65 -7.43 -5.07
N ILE A 220 -15.32 -6.83 -4.09
CA ILE A 220 -15.56 -7.48 -2.78
C ILE A 220 -16.47 -8.71 -2.92
N LEU A 221 -17.48 -8.64 -3.79
CA LEU A 221 -18.32 -9.80 -4.08
C LEU A 221 -17.52 -10.93 -4.72
N SER A 222 -16.61 -10.63 -5.68
CA SER A 222 -15.76 -11.64 -6.32
C SER A 222 -14.83 -12.31 -5.31
N LEU A 223 -14.17 -11.53 -4.46
CA LEU A 223 -13.33 -12.07 -3.39
C LEU A 223 -14.10 -12.99 -2.43
N ARG A 224 -15.34 -12.61 -2.07
CA ARG A 224 -16.16 -13.42 -1.16
C ARG A 224 -16.66 -14.70 -1.80
N GLN A 225 -17.03 -14.68 -3.08
CA GLN A 225 -17.38 -15.89 -3.80
C GLN A 225 -16.19 -16.84 -3.93
N LEU A 226 -15.00 -16.33 -4.23
CA LEU A 226 -13.77 -17.12 -4.23
C LEU A 226 -13.49 -17.70 -2.83
N LYS A 227 -13.74 -16.92 -1.79
CA LYS A 227 -13.60 -17.35 -0.40
C LYS A 227 -14.58 -18.47 -0.06
N GLU A 228 -15.86 -18.36 -0.42
CA GLU A 228 -16.85 -19.42 -0.19
C GLU A 228 -16.48 -20.72 -0.92
N GLN A 229 -15.90 -20.63 -2.12
CA GLN A 229 -15.38 -21.81 -2.81
C GLN A 229 -14.18 -22.42 -2.07
N THR A 230 -13.37 -21.61 -1.37
CA THR A 230 -12.23 -22.07 -0.55
C THR A 230 -12.61 -22.39 0.89
N GLU A 231 -13.60 -21.72 1.49
CA GLU A 231 -14.14 -22.03 2.82
C GLU A 231 -14.95 -23.34 2.85
N GLY A 232 -15.43 -23.83 1.70
CA GLY A 232 -16.03 -25.16 1.54
C GLY A 232 -15.03 -26.32 1.73
N ILE A 233 -13.73 -26.06 1.87
CA ILE A 233 -12.73 -27.10 2.15
C ILE A 233 -12.90 -27.57 3.58
N THR A 234 -13.35 -28.80 3.73
CA THR A 234 -13.53 -29.45 5.04
C THR A 234 -12.19 -29.47 5.77
N ASN A 235 -12.22 -29.11 7.06
CA ASN A 235 -11.06 -29.26 7.92
C ASN A 235 -10.78 -30.75 8.13
N VAL A 236 -9.75 -31.27 7.46
CA VAL A 236 -9.34 -32.69 7.54
C VAL A 236 -8.61 -33.02 8.86
N PHE A 237 -8.25 -31.99 9.62
CA PHE A 237 -7.57 -32.12 10.90
C PHE A 237 -8.52 -31.69 12.05
N PRO A 238 -9.34 -32.60 12.58
CA PRO A 238 -10.28 -32.26 13.67
C PRO A 238 -9.52 -31.92 14.96
N ILE A 239 -9.44 -30.63 15.27
CA ILE A 239 -8.79 -30.11 16.47
C ILE A 239 -9.86 -29.91 17.53
N ARG A 240 -9.64 -30.44 18.71
CA ARG A 240 -10.52 -30.29 19.90
C ARG A 240 -9.92 -29.29 20.86
N ALA A 241 -10.76 -28.64 21.67
CA ALA A 241 -10.27 -27.83 22.77
C ALA A 241 -9.47 -28.68 23.77
N VAL A 242 -8.43 -28.12 24.31
CA VAL A 242 -7.53 -28.78 25.24
C VAL A 242 -7.31 -27.89 26.46
N TRP A 243 -7.45 -28.44 27.63
CA TRP A 243 -7.23 -27.74 28.90
C TRP A 243 -5.78 -27.23 29.09
N LYS A 244 -4.84 -27.80 28.36
CA LYS A 244 -3.43 -27.40 28.39
C LYS A 244 -3.19 -25.94 27.92
N THR A 245 -3.97 -25.43 27.00
CA THR A 245 -3.88 -24.02 26.59
C THR A 245 -4.35 -23.08 27.70
N GLU A 246 -5.38 -23.46 28.44
CA GLU A 246 -5.89 -22.72 29.61
C GLU A 246 -4.84 -22.72 30.74
N GLU A 247 -4.25 -23.89 31.03
CA GLU A 247 -3.18 -24.04 32.03
C GLU A 247 -1.95 -23.14 31.66
N VAL A 248 -1.56 -23.12 30.39
CA VAL A 248 -0.47 -22.26 29.92
C VAL A 248 -0.83 -20.79 30.12
N ILE A 249 -2.06 -20.37 29.81
CA ILE A 249 -2.51 -18.98 29.99
C ILE A 249 -2.49 -18.59 31.47
N GLU A 250 -2.94 -19.48 32.36
CA GLU A 250 -2.95 -19.24 33.81
C GLU A 250 -1.53 -19.15 34.40
N ASN A 251 -0.58 -19.95 33.91
CA ASN A 251 0.79 -20.01 34.38
C ASN A 251 1.67 -18.87 33.86
N MET A 252 1.19 -18.04 32.90
CA MET A 252 1.97 -16.92 32.39
C MET A 252 2.30 -15.88 33.47
N PRO A 253 3.49 -15.30 33.49
CA PRO A 253 3.88 -14.26 34.45
C PRO A 253 3.13 -12.92 34.23
N TYR A 254 2.24 -12.86 33.25
CA TYR A 254 1.42 -11.71 32.90
C TYR A 254 0.03 -12.18 32.41
N ARG A 255 -0.96 -11.33 32.54
CA ARG A 255 -2.28 -11.58 31.99
C ARG A 255 -2.37 -11.14 30.54
N LEU A 256 -3.01 -11.95 29.71
CA LEU A 256 -3.35 -11.54 28.35
C LEU A 256 -4.33 -10.36 28.40
N THR A 257 -4.20 -9.45 27.43
CA THR A 257 -5.14 -8.32 27.27
C THR A 257 -6.52 -8.83 26.82
N ASN A 258 -7.56 -8.00 26.97
CA ASN A 258 -8.89 -8.37 26.50
C ASN A 258 -8.89 -8.61 24.97
N ALA A 259 -8.14 -7.82 24.22
CA ALA A 259 -8.00 -8.00 22.77
C ALA A 259 -7.31 -9.34 22.44
N GLN A 260 -6.25 -9.71 23.17
CA GLN A 260 -5.58 -11.01 22.99
C GLN A 260 -6.51 -12.17 23.32
N MET A 261 -7.28 -12.10 24.41
CA MET A 261 -8.25 -13.13 24.80
C MET A 261 -9.38 -13.25 23.76
N ARG A 262 -9.89 -12.13 23.25
CA ARG A 262 -10.88 -12.12 22.17
C ARG A 262 -10.34 -12.84 20.94
N VAL A 263 -9.14 -12.44 20.46
CA VAL A 263 -8.51 -13.04 19.28
C VAL A 263 -8.18 -14.52 19.50
N TRP A 264 -7.76 -14.90 20.72
CA TRP A 264 -7.57 -16.32 21.07
C TRP A 264 -8.86 -17.11 20.92
N GLY A 265 -9.97 -16.60 21.46
CA GLY A 265 -11.28 -17.24 21.33
C GLY A 265 -11.76 -17.37 19.87
N GLU A 266 -11.40 -16.42 18.99
CA GLU A 266 -11.66 -16.51 17.56
C GLU A 266 -10.81 -17.61 16.91
N LEU A 267 -9.50 -17.68 17.20
CA LEU A 267 -8.59 -18.72 16.71
C LEU A 267 -9.01 -20.12 17.16
N GLU A 268 -9.34 -20.27 18.46
CA GLU A 268 -9.78 -21.54 19.01
C GLU A 268 -11.08 -22.04 18.36
N ARG A 269 -12.03 -21.14 18.12
CA ARG A 269 -13.30 -21.45 17.44
C ARG A 269 -13.04 -21.93 16.02
N ASP A 270 -12.19 -21.25 15.26
CA ASP A 270 -11.87 -21.61 13.89
C ASP A 270 -11.13 -22.94 13.82
N LEU A 271 -10.14 -23.18 14.69
CA LEU A 271 -9.39 -24.44 14.74
C LEU A 271 -10.31 -25.63 15.06
N LYS A 272 -11.35 -25.43 15.89
CA LYS A 272 -12.38 -26.45 16.21
C LYS A 272 -13.44 -26.58 15.13
N GLY A 273 -13.46 -25.68 14.17
CA GLY A 273 -14.47 -25.62 13.10
C GLY A 273 -14.40 -26.81 12.13
N HIS A 274 -15.52 -27.04 11.45
CA HIS A 274 -15.59 -28.03 10.37
C HIS A 274 -14.94 -27.58 9.08
N THR A 275 -14.70 -26.26 8.95
CA THR A 275 -14.03 -25.63 7.81
C THR A 275 -12.60 -25.29 8.17
N ARG A 276 -11.70 -25.29 7.17
CA ARG A 276 -10.31 -24.94 7.32
C ARG A 276 -10.17 -23.48 7.77
N MET A 277 -9.42 -23.24 8.85
CA MET A 277 -9.10 -21.88 9.29
C MET A 277 -8.16 -21.21 8.27
N ALA A 278 -8.53 -20.00 7.84
CA ALA A 278 -7.67 -19.10 7.09
C ALA A 278 -7.81 -17.68 7.71
N ARG A 279 -6.86 -17.30 8.60
CA ARG A 279 -7.01 -16.10 9.43
C ARG A 279 -5.77 -15.22 9.46
N LEU A 280 -5.97 -13.91 9.36
CA LEU A 280 -4.97 -12.88 9.58
C LEU A 280 -5.12 -12.29 10.99
N VAL A 281 -4.09 -12.40 11.82
CA VAL A 281 -3.99 -11.69 13.10
C VAL A 281 -3.11 -10.46 12.93
N GLN A 282 -3.72 -9.31 13.04
CA GLN A 282 -3.09 -8.01 12.90
C GLN A 282 -2.99 -7.29 14.23
N GLY A 283 -1.89 -6.58 14.46
CA GLY A 283 -1.70 -5.79 15.67
C GLY A 283 -0.36 -5.08 15.64
N ASP A 284 -0.23 -4.04 16.42
CA ASP A 284 0.98 -3.24 16.47
C ASP A 284 2.23 -4.05 16.90
N VAL A 285 3.41 -3.50 16.67
CA VAL A 285 4.66 -4.09 17.13
C VAL A 285 4.63 -4.24 18.65
N GLY A 286 4.82 -5.49 19.14
CA GLY A 286 4.79 -5.79 20.57
C GLY A 286 3.38 -5.93 21.17
N SER A 287 2.33 -6.05 20.36
CA SER A 287 0.96 -6.39 20.82
C SER A 287 0.80 -7.84 21.31
N GLY A 288 1.85 -8.68 21.19
CA GLY A 288 1.86 -10.05 21.68
C GLY A 288 1.24 -11.09 20.74
N LYS A 289 1.28 -10.89 19.43
CA LYS A 289 0.80 -11.86 18.43
C LYS A 289 1.44 -13.25 18.58
N THR A 290 2.74 -13.29 18.88
CA THR A 290 3.53 -14.52 18.98
C THR A 290 3.00 -15.49 20.03
N ILE A 291 2.46 -15.01 21.16
CA ILE A 291 1.91 -15.90 22.19
C ILE A 291 0.66 -16.62 21.68
N LEU A 292 -0.18 -15.96 20.89
CA LEU A 292 -1.36 -16.57 20.28
C LEU A 292 -0.97 -17.68 19.28
N ALA A 293 0.13 -17.44 18.51
CA ALA A 293 0.70 -18.46 17.65
C ALA A 293 1.17 -19.69 18.45
N PHE A 294 1.86 -19.47 19.58
CA PHE A 294 2.33 -20.57 20.43
C PHE A 294 1.16 -21.34 21.05
N LEU A 295 0.11 -20.68 21.51
CA LEU A 295 -1.11 -21.34 22.01
C LEU A 295 -1.76 -22.20 20.89
N ALA A 296 -1.85 -21.70 19.67
CA ALA A 296 -2.37 -22.46 18.53
C ALA A 296 -1.48 -23.67 18.20
N MET A 297 -0.15 -23.54 18.28
CA MET A 297 0.79 -24.64 18.10
C MET A 297 0.62 -25.69 19.21
N ILE A 298 0.46 -25.29 20.47
CA ILE A 298 0.23 -26.19 21.61
C ILE A 298 -1.09 -26.95 21.42
N MET A 299 -2.16 -26.26 21.08
CA MET A 299 -3.46 -26.87 20.81
C MET A 299 -3.38 -27.92 19.68
N THR A 300 -2.65 -27.60 18.61
CA THR A 300 -2.44 -28.51 17.48
C THR A 300 -1.63 -29.75 17.88
N ALA A 301 -0.57 -29.57 18.66
CA ALA A 301 0.29 -30.67 19.14
C ALA A 301 -0.42 -31.61 20.11
N GLU A 302 -1.25 -31.10 21.01
CA GLU A 302 -2.08 -31.88 21.93
C GLU A 302 -3.08 -32.78 21.18
N ASN A 303 -3.55 -32.33 20.02
CA ASN A 303 -4.36 -33.15 19.13
C ASN A 303 -3.55 -34.15 18.25
N GLY A 304 -2.26 -34.25 18.49
CA GLY A 304 -1.38 -35.21 17.81
C GLY A 304 -0.88 -34.77 16.43
N TYR A 305 -1.21 -33.55 16.01
CA TYR A 305 -0.83 -33.00 14.70
C TYR A 305 0.45 -32.16 14.76
N GLN A 306 0.96 -31.79 13.58
CA GLN A 306 2.15 -30.99 13.42
C GLN A 306 1.79 -29.53 13.08
N SER A 307 2.62 -28.60 13.54
CA SER A 307 2.54 -27.19 13.22
C SER A 307 3.87 -26.62 12.75
N ALA A 308 3.84 -25.68 11.80
CA ALA A 308 5.01 -24.99 11.26
C ALA A 308 4.86 -23.48 11.41
N LEU A 309 5.84 -22.83 12.03
CA LEU A 309 5.93 -21.36 12.10
C LEU A 309 7.06 -20.88 11.19
N MET A 310 6.70 -20.17 10.14
CA MET A 310 7.63 -19.57 9.18
C MET A 310 7.86 -18.09 9.47
N VAL A 311 9.13 -17.68 9.51
CA VAL A 311 9.55 -16.30 9.77
C VAL A 311 10.59 -15.85 8.76
N PRO A 312 10.75 -14.53 8.51
CA PRO A 312 11.59 -14.01 7.43
C PRO A 312 13.11 -14.21 7.64
N THR A 313 13.57 -14.30 8.87
CA THR A 313 15.00 -14.34 9.16
C THR A 313 15.40 -15.41 10.16
N GLU A 314 16.66 -15.86 10.07
CA GLU A 314 17.19 -16.89 10.96
C GLU A 314 17.27 -16.40 12.42
N VAL A 315 17.57 -15.13 12.63
CA VAL A 315 17.64 -14.53 13.98
C VAL A 315 16.26 -14.57 14.64
N LEU A 316 15.22 -14.17 13.90
CA LEU A 316 13.84 -14.22 14.39
C LEU A 316 13.38 -15.67 14.62
N ALA A 317 13.75 -16.60 13.73
CA ALA A 317 13.45 -18.02 13.89
C ALA A 317 14.05 -18.57 15.19
N ARG A 318 15.31 -18.27 15.46
CA ARG A 318 16.00 -18.65 16.69
C ARG A 318 15.34 -18.07 17.93
N GLN A 319 15.03 -16.79 17.91
CA GLN A 319 14.37 -16.10 19.01
C GLN A 319 12.98 -16.69 19.34
N HIS A 320 12.14 -16.96 18.32
CA HIS A 320 10.86 -17.62 18.53
C HIS A 320 11.03 -19.05 19.02
N TYR A 321 12.02 -19.78 18.50
CA TYR A 321 12.33 -21.13 18.95
C TYR A 321 12.71 -21.16 20.43
N GLU A 322 13.62 -20.29 20.86
CA GLU A 322 14.05 -20.19 22.25
C GLU A 322 12.88 -19.79 23.18
N SER A 323 12.08 -18.81 22.76
CA SER A 323 10.88 -18.41 23.50
C SER A 323 9.85 -19.54 23.62
N LEU A 324 9.62 -20.30 22.55
CA LEU A 324 8.74 -21.46 22.58
C LEU A 324 9.29 -22.55 23.51
N CYS A 325 10.58 -22.88 23.40
CA CYS A 325 11.22 -23.87 24.27
C CYS A 325 11.11 -23.50 25.75
N THR A 326 11.29 -22.21 26.08
CA THR A 326 11.13 -21.70 27.45
C THR A 326 9.69 -21.89 27.93
N LEU A 327 8.70 -21.46 27.13
CA LEU A 327 7.30 -21.61 27.46
C LEU A 327 6.89 -23.08 27.68
N LEU A 328 7.35 -23.97 26.79
CA LEU A 328 7.06 -25.41 26.92
C LEU A 328 7.73 -26.03 28.16
N LYS A 329 8.94 -25.60 28.48
CA LYS A 329 9.68 -26.09 29.66
C LYS A 329 8.99 -25.63 30.96
N GLU A 330 8.60 -24.37 31.05
CA GLU A 330 7.89 -23.81 32.23
C GLU A 330 6.54 -24.49 32.48
N ASN A 331 5.91 -25.03 31.43
CA ASN A 331 4.61 -25.72 31.52
C ASN A 331 4.72 -27.25 31.42
N ASN A 332 5.92 -27.83 31.54
CA ASN A 332 6.17 -29.27 31.46
C ASN A 332 5.70 -29.95 30.16
N LEU A 333 5.77 -29.21 29.03
CA LEU A 333 5.32 -29.65 27.70
C LEU A 333 6.48 -30.03 26.77
N THR A 334 7.59 -30.50 27.27
CA THR A 334 8.81 -30.80 26.51
C THR A 334 8.67 -31.97 25.52
N GLY A 335 7.63 -32.77 25.65
CA GLY A 335 7.37 -33.95 24.79
C GLY A 335 7.01 -33.60 23.34
N TYR A 336 6.71 -32.34 22.99
CA TYR A 336 6.37 -31.95 21.63
C TYR A 336 7.58 -31.84 20.68
N ASN A 337 8.79 -31.96 21.22
CA ASN A 337 10.04 -32.01 20.45
C ASN A 337 10.16 -30.88 19.41
N PRO A 338 10.14 -29.59 19.85
CA PRO A 338 10.26 -28.48 18.92
C PRO A 338 11.61 -28.51 18.18
N ARG A 339 11.63 -28.12 16.89
CA ARG A 339 12.83 -28.09 16.05
C ARG A 339 12.97 -26.72 15.36
N LEU A 340 14.23 -26.35 15.14
CA LEU A 340 14.61 -25.14 14.40
C LEU A 340 15.23 -25.52 13.07
N LEU A 341 14.63 -25.10 11.95
CA LEU A 341 15.11 -25.36 10.59
C LEU A 341 15.36 -24.08 9.82
N THR A 342 16.64 -23.77 9.58
CA THR A 342 17.06 -22.54 8.88
C THR A 342 18.04 -22.90 7.74
N GLY A 343 18.45 -21.89 6.96
CA GLY A 343 19.47 -22.06 5.92
C GLY A 343 20.81 -22.51 6.47
N SER A 344 21.17 -22.05 7.68
CA SER A 344 22.43 -22.37 8.36
C SER A 344 22.43 -23.69 9.13
N THR A 345 21.30 -24.41 9.24
CA THR A 345 21.21 -25.71 9.92
C THR A 345 22.18 -26.71 9.28
N LYS A 346 23.03 -27.34 10.11
CA LYS A 346 24.07 -28.27 9.66
C LYS A 346 23.45 -29.53 8.99
N ALA A 347 24.15 -30.11 8.02
CA ALA A 347 23.61 -31.19 7.21
C ALA A 347 23.19 -32.46 8.02
N LYS A 348 23.88 -32.78 9.10
CA LYS A 348 23.51 -33.88 9.99
C LYS A 348 22.20 -33.58 10.73
N GLU A 349 22.14 -32.48 11.41
CA GLU A 349 20.96 -32.02 12.15
C GLU A 349 19.74 -31.86 11.21
N ARG A 350 19.95 -31.32 10.01
CA ARG A 350 18.91 -31.20 8.98
C ARG A 350 18.29 -32.53 8.61
N ARG A 351 19.09 -33.60 8.48
CA ARG A 351 18.59 -34.97 8.20
C ARG A 351 17.76 -35.50 9.37
N GLU A 352 18.21 -35.27 10.59
CA GLU A 352 17.47 -35.67 11.81
C GLU A 352 16.14 -34.95 11.90
N ILE A 353 16.10 -33.62 11.59
CA ILE A 353 14.86 -32.85 11.56
C ILE A 353 13.90 -33.38 10.48
N TYR A 354 14.41 -33.63 9.27
CA TYR A 354 13.59 -34.20 8.17
C TYR A 354 12.97 -35.54 8.57
N ALA A 355 13.73 -36.44 9.11
CA ALA A 355 13.24 -37.73 9.58
C ALA A 355 12.17 -37.57 10.68
N SER A 356 12.36 -36.63 11.63
CA SER A 356 11.40 -36.37 12.71
C SER A 356 10.13 -35.66 12.25
N LEU A 357 10.17 -34.94 11.14
CA LEU A 357 8.96 -34.37 10.52
C LEU A 357 8.17 -35.44 9.75
N GLU A 358 8.87 -36.29 9.03
CA GLU A 358 8.29 -37.39 8.25
C GLU A 358 7.65 -38.48 9.12
N ASP A 359 8.26 -38.86 10.24
CA ASP A 359 7.70 -39.84 11.19
C ASP A 359 6.65 -39.23 12.12
N GLY A 360 6.57 -37.90 12.22
CA GLY A 360 5.62 -37.14 13.05
C GLY A 360 6.01 -37.04 14.53
N SER A 361 7.26 -37.36 14.90
CA SER A 361 7.78 -37.19 16.26
C SER A 361 8.08 -35.74 16.59
N CYS A 362 8.42 -34.91 15.60
CA CYS A 362 8.49 -33.45 15.73
C CYS A 362 7.07 -32.86 15.57
N LYS A 363 6.50 -32.33 16.65
CA LYS A 363 5.16 -31.71 16.63
C LYS A 363 5.18 -30.24 16.26
N MET A 364 6.30 -29.55 16.48
CA MET A 364 6.43 -28.11 16.27
C MET A 364 7.73 -27.80 15.55
N VAL A 365 7.67 -27.11 14.42
CA VAL A 365 8.87 -26.64 13.75
C VAL A 365 8.81 -25.15 13.52
N ILE A 366 9.90 -24.46 13.82
CA ILE A 366 10.08 -23.04 13.52
C ILE A 366 11.23 -22.90 12.52
N GLY A 367 11.07 -22.04 11.54
CA GLY A 367 12.14 -21.86 10.56
C GLY A 367 11.90 -20.72 9.59
N THR A 368 12.78 -20.66 8.60
CA THR A 368 12.69 -19.71 7.48
C THR A 368 12.12 -20.40 6.24
N HIS A 369 12.35 -19.84 5.05
CA HIS A 369 12.03 -20.49 3.77
C HIS A 369 12.57 -21.94 3.62
N ALA A 370 13.46 -22.38 4.51
CA ALA A 370 13.91 -23.77 4.54
C ALA A 370 12.76 -24.77 4.77
N LEU A 371 11.67 -24.36 5.41
CA LEU A 371 10.47 -25.17 5.65
C LEU A 371 9.70 -25.53 4.37
N ILE A 372 9.84 -24.73 3.31
CA ILE A 372 9.11 -24.88 2.05
C ILE A 372 9.86 -25.83 1.07
N GLN A 373 11.15 -26.13 1.31
CA GLN A 373 11.96 -26.92 0.39
C GLN A 373 11.32 -28.29 0.10
N GLU A 374 11.36 -28.75 -1.13
CA GLU A 374 10.74 -30.01 -1.58
C GLU A 374 11.10 -31.22 -0.73
N LYS A 375 12.32 -31.24 -0.20
CA LYS A 375 12.84 -32.34 0.64
C LYS A 375 12.21 -32.41 2.04
N VAL A 376 11.47 -31.39 2.46
CA VAL A 376 10.78 -31.38 3.75
C VAL A 376 9.42 -32.04 3.57
N GLN A 377 9.23 -33.18 4.20
CA GLN A 377 7.96 -33.93 4.20
C GLN A 377 7.36 -33.89 5.60
N TYR A 378 6.06 -33.68 5.68
CA TYR A 378 5.32 -33.67 6.93
C TYR A 378 4.36 -34.87 6.96
N LYS A 379 4.21 -35.52 8.11
CA LYS A 379 3.28 -36.61 8.27
C LYS A 379 1.82 -36.14 8.32
N ASN A 380 1.55 -35.10 9.10
CA ASN A 380 0.21 -34.57 9.36
C ASN A 380 0.26 -33.09 9.77
N LEU A 381 0.72 -32.24 8.85
CA LEU A 381 0.81 -30.79 9.04
C LEU A 381 -0.60 -30.18 9.10
N ALA A 382 -1.09 -29.84 10.29
CA ALA A 382 -2.43 -29.32 10.50
C ALA A 382 -2.51 -27.80 10.66
N LEU A 383 -1.37 -27.13 10.97
CA LEU A 383 -1.31 -25.69 11.16
C LEU A 383 -0.04 -25.10 10.56
N VAL A 384 -0.23 -24.12 9.71
CA VAL A 384 0.83 -23.29 9.14
C VAL A 384 0.67 -21.86 9.65
N ILE A 385 1.74 -21.32 10.22
CA ILE A 385 1.78 -19.95 10.73
C ILE A 385 2.85 -19.19 9.95
N THR A 386 2.53 -17.98 9.46
CA THR A 386 3.50 -17.08 8.82
C THR A 386 3.53 -15.76 9.57
N ASP A 387 4.73 -15.31 9.95
CA ASP A 387 4.94 -14.01 10.59
C ASP A 387 5.54 -13.00 9.60
N GLU A 388 5.17 -11.72 9.70
CA GLU A 388 5.63 -10.61 8.84
C GLU A 388 5.36 -10.87 7.34
N GLN A 389 4.13 -11.19 6.99
CA GLN A 389 3.72 -11.63 5.64
C GLN A 389 4.11 -10.68 4.50
N HIS A 390 4.20 -9.36 4.74
CA HIS A 390 4.57 -8.39 3.68
C HIS A 390 5.95 -8.68 3.04
N ARG A 391 6.75 -9.54 3.66
CA ARG A 391 8.06 -10.01 3.15
C ARG A 391 8.02 -11.38 2.48
N PHE A 392 6.87 -12.09 2.55
CA PHE A 392 6.65 -13.37 1.90
C PHE A 392 5.57 -13.23 0.83
N GLY A 393 5.88 -13.58 -0.42
CA GLY A 393 4.86 -13.62 -1.48
C GLY A 393 3.78 -14.67 -1.21
N VAL A 394 2.59 -14.47 -1.77
CA VAL A 394 1.46 -15.42 -1.75
C VAL A 394 1.91 -16.83 -2.15
N ARG A 395 2.79 -16.93 -3.15
CA ARG A 395 3.37 -18.22 -3.63
C ARG A 395 4.07 -19.05 -2.55
N GLN A 396 4.71 -18.41 -1.57
CA GLN A 396 5.43 -19.15 -0.52
C GLN A 396 4.48 -19.74 0.52
N ARG A 397 3.38 -19.05 0.81
CA ARG A 397 2.28 -19.53 1.66
C ARG A 397 1.61 -20.74 1.02
N THR A 398 1.26 -20.64 -0.25
CA THR A 398 0.67 -21.71 -1.04
C THR A 398 1.59 -22.94 -1.08
N ALA A 399 2.89 -22.74 -1.37
CA ALA A 399 3.86 -23.83 -1.41
C ALA A 399 4.03 -24.60 -0.08
N LEU A 400 3.82 -23.95 1.08
CA LEU A 400 3.83 -24.63 2.37
C LEU A 400 2.50 -25.36 2.64
N ALA A 401 1.38 -24.75 2.23
CA ALA A 401 0.06 -25.33 2.36
C ALA A 401 -0.17 -26.54 1.42
N GLU A 402 0.54 -26.61 0.31
CA GLU A 402 0.48 -27.72 -0.67
C GLU A 402 1.30 -28.96 -0.27
N LYS A 403 1.99 -28.93 0.88
CA LYS A 403 2.82 -30.06 1.35
C LYS A 403 2.02 -31.18 2.07
N GLY A 404 0.86 -31.53 1.58
CA GLY A 404 -0.01 -32.58 2.11
C GLY A 404 -1.48 -32.19 2.03
N GLU A 405 -2.28 -32.71 2.97
CA GLU A 405 -3.67 -32.28 3.12
C GLU A 405 -3.72 -30.81 3.52
N PRO A 406 -4.73 -30.03 3.07
CA PRO A 406 -4.79 -28.60 3.30
C PRO A 406 -4.80 -28.21 4.78
N PRO A 407 -3.75 -27.59 5.32
CA PRO A 407 -3.65 -27.21 6.73
C PRO A 407 -4.46 -25.96 7.06
N ASN A 408 -4.74 -25.76 8.34
CA ASN A 408 -5.17 -24.47 8.85
C ASN A 408 -4.06 -23.42 8.64
N VAL A 409 -4.42 -22.20 8.28
CA VAL A 409 -3.48 -21.11 7.98
C VAL A 409 -3.70 -19.93 8.92
N LEU A 410 -2.66 -19.56 9.65
CA LEU A 410 -2.60 -18.38 10.48
C LEU A 410 -1.53 -17.43 9.94
N VAL A 411 -1.93 -16.23 9.60
CA VAL A 411 -1.04 -15.18 9.14
C VAL A 411 -0.92 -14.12 10.22
N MET A 412 0.28 -13.66 10.52
CA MET A 412 0.51 -12.55 11.46
C MET A 412 1.14 -11.37 10.74
N SER A 413 0.68 -10.16 11.06
CA SER A 413 1.27 -8.92 10.56
C SER A 413 1.50 -7.93 11.69
N ALA A 414 2.72 -7.38 11.75
CA ALA A 414 3.06 -6.27 12.64
C ALA A 414 2.84 -4.90 12.01
N THR A 415 2.51 -4.85 10.71
CA THR A 415 2.06 -3.61 10.09
C THR A 415 0.57 -3.43 10.42
N PRO A 416 0.21 -2.36 11.11
CA PRO A 416 -1.19 -2.00 11.24
C PRO A 416 -1.68 -1.53 9.86
N ILE A 417 -2.44 -2.38 9.19
CA ILE A 417 -3.08 -2.04 7.91
C ILE A 417 -4.51 -1.62 8.24
N PRO A 418 -5.00 -0.48 7.77
CA PRO A 418 -6.39 -0.12 7.96
C PRO A 418 -7.33 -1.26 7.57
N ARG A 419 -8.38 -1.47 8.35
CA ARG A 419 -9.28 -2.63 8.23
C ARG A 419 -9.85 -2.79 6.81
N THR A 420 -10.14 -1.67 6.17
CA THR A 420 -10.63 -1.59 4.79
C THR A 420 -9.61 -2.11 3.78
N LEU A 421 -8.35 -1.71 3.91
CA LEU A 421 -7.28 -2.18 3.04
C LEU A 421 -6.94 -3.66 3.29
N ALA A 422 -7.03 -4.11 4.54
CA ALA A 422 -6.81 -5.51 4.88
C ALA A 422 -7.83 -6.44 4.22
N ILE A 423 -9.09 -6.01 4.05
CA ILE A 423 -10.14 -6.76 3.33
C ILE A 423 -9.76 -6.97 1.87
N ILE A 424 -9.12 -5.98 1.24
CA ILE A 424 -8.70 -6.05 -0.17
C ILE A 424 -7.46 -6.91 -0.34
N LEU A 425 -6.43 -6.64 0.47
CA LEU A 425 -5.14 -7.33 0.35
C LEU A 425 -5.19 -8.80 0.79
N TYR A 426 -6.16 -9.16 1.63
CA TYR A 426 -6.27 -10.47 2.28
C TYR A 426 -7.71 -10.97 2.29
N GLY A 427 -8.45 -10.72 1.22
CA GLY A 427 -9.89 -11.06 1.13
C GLY A 427 -10.21 -12.55 1.33
N ASP A 428 -9.21 -13.40 1.13
CA ASP A 428 -9.26 -14.85 1.41
C ASP A 428 -9.11 -15.19 2.89
N LEU A 429 -8.75 -14.22 3.77
CA LEU A 429 -8.51 -14.45 5.19
C LEU A 429 -9.57 -13.76 6.06
N SER A 430 -9.94 -14.41 7.15
CA SER A 430 -10.70 -13.78 8.25
C SER A 430 -9.76 -12.88 9.06
N ILE A 431 -10.18 -11.66 9.42
CA ILE A 431 -9.31 -10.68 10.05
C ILE A 431 -9.62 -10.56 11.54
N SER A 432 -8.58 -10.70 12.37
CA SER A 432 -8.59 -10.42 13.81
C SER A 432 -7.61 -9.28 14.12
N VAL A 433 -8.03 -8.33 14.93
CA VAL A 433 -7.22 -7.15 15.29
C VAL A 433 -6.93 -7.15 16.79
N ILE A 434 -5.63 -7.04 17.15
CA ILE A 434 -5.20 -6.78 18.52
C ILE A 434 -4.98 -5.28 18.65
N ASP A 435 -5.95 -4.59 19.17
CA ASP A 435 -6.03 -3.14 19.32
C ASP A 435 -5.60 -2.64 20.73
N GLU A 436 -5.06 -3.54 21.55
CA GLU A 436 -4.53 -3.24 22.87
C GLU A 436 -3.04 -3.59 22.98
N LEU A 437 -2.28 -2.76 23.69
CA LEU A 437 -0.90 -3.06 24.07
C LEU A 437 -0.85 -3.63 25.51
N PRO A 438 0.13 -4.51 25.83
CA PRO A 438 0.31 -5.02 27.19
C PRO A 438 0.52 -3.89 28.21
N ALA A 439 -0.15 -4.00 29.38
CA ALA A 439 -0.28 -2.95 30.39
C ALA A 439 1.05 -2.40 30.98
N LYS A 440 2.14 -3.16 30.92
CA LYS A 440 3.45 -2.74 31.43
C LYS A 440 4.28 -1.90 30.45
N ARG A 441 3.79 -1.68 29.23
CA ARG A 441 4.54 -0.96 28.21
C ARG A 441 4.41 0.57 28.39
N LEU A 442 5.54 1.25 28.58
CA LEU A 442 5.56 2.71 28.66
C LEU A 442 5.43 3.34 27.26
N PRO A 443 4.63 4.41 27.11
CA PRO A 443 4.55 5.14 25.85
C PRO A 443 5.93 5.66 25.44
N ILE A 444 6.28 5.51 24.15
CA ILE A 444 7.53 6.04 23.61
C ILE A 444 7.40 7.56 23.48
N LYS A 445 8.42 8.29 23.98
CA LYS A 445 8.49 9.73 23.84
C LYS A 445 9.13 10.08 22.50
N ASN A 446 8.39 10.79 21.67
CA ASN A 446 8.82 11.15 20.32
C ASN A 446 9.22 12.62 20.25
N CYS A 447 10.15 12.97 19.36
CA CYS A 447 10.37 14.34 18.93
C CYS A 447 10.78 14.39 17.45
N VAL A 448 10.22 15.35 16.72
CA VAL A 448 10.62 15.70 15.37
C VAL A 448 11.42 17.00 15.45
N VAL A 449 12.63 17.00 14.91
CA VAL A 449 13.58 18.10 15.03
C VAL A 449 14.36 18.29 13.74
N ASP A 450 14.95 19.46 13.56
CA ASP A 450 15.84 19.73 12.43
C ASP A 450 17.29 19.27 12.68
N THR A 451 18.13 19.35 11.67
CA THR A 451 19.53 18.91 11.71
C THR A 451 20.40 19.66 12.73
N SER A 452 20.00 20.85 13.19
CA SER A 452 20.71 21.60 14.21
C SER A 452 20.65 20.95 15.61
N TYR A 453 19.70 20.04 15.78
CA TYR A 453 19.51 19.30 17.04
C TYR A 453 20.52 18.15 17.23
N ARG A 454 21.25 17.71 16.20
CA ARG A 454 22.21 16.58 16.26
C ARG A 454 23.13 16.61 17.46
N PRO A 455 23.80 17.73 17.81
CA PRO A 455 24.69 17.75 18.99
C PRO A 455 23.97 17.48 20.32
N LYS A 456 22.69 17.86 20.42
CA LYS A 456 21.86 17.55 21.59
C LYS A 456 21.45 16.07 21.61
N ALA A 457 21.11 15.50 20.45
CA ALA A 457 20.80 14.08 20.30
C ALA A 457 21.99 13.20 20.68
N TYR A 458 23.21 13.53 20.23
CA TYR A 458 24.43 12.78 20.57
C TYR A 458 24.69 12.81 22.06
N ARG A 459 24.64 13.96 22.72
CA ARG A 459 24.77 14.09 24.18
C ARG A 459 23.68 13.27 24.92
N PHE A 460 22.46 13.24 24.38
CA PHE A 460 21.39 12.44 24.96
C PHE A 460 21.71 10.95 24.86
N ILE A 461 22.16 10.47 23.67
CA ILE A 461 22.59 9.08 23.47
C ILE A 461 23.73 8.73 24.45
N THR A 462 24.77 9.58 24.59
CA THR A 462 25.85 9.37 25.55
C THR A 462 25.33 9.15 26.96
N ARG A 463 24.41 10.03 27.42
CA ARG A 463 23.81 9.90 28.76
C ARG A 463 23.02 8.60 28.92
N GLN A 464 22.32 8.15 27.89
CA GLN A 464 21.59 6.88 27.95
C GLN A 464 22.52 5.68 27.98
N VAL A 465 23.62 5.74 27.25
CA VAL A 465 24.67 4.70 27.28
C VAL A 465 25.37 4.65 28.65
N GLU A 466 25.67 5.80 29.28
CA GLU A 466 26.20 5.88 30.64
C GLU A 466 25.27 5.24 31.70
N LEU A 467 23.94 5.25 31.42
CA LEU A 467 22.95 4.53 32.24
C LEU A 467 22.84 3.03 31.89
N GLY A 468 23.75 2.51 31.05
CA GLY A 468 23.80 1.13 30.64
C GLY A 468 22.80 0.79 29.53
N ARG A 469 22.24 1.79 28.80
CA ARG A 469 21.25 1.60 27.71
C ARG A 469 21.94 1.53 26.36
N GLN A 470 21.17 1.11 25.35
CA GLN A 470 21.62 1.00 23.97
C GLN A 470 20.80 1.88 23.04
N ALA A 471 21.38 2.24 21.89
CA ALA A 471 20.73 3.09 20.91
C ALA A 471 20.83 2.53 19.49
N TYR A 472 19.77 2.72 18.72
CA TYR A 472 19.78 2.58 17.27
C TYR A 472 19.90 3.96 16.62
N VAL A 473 20.69 4.04 15.54
CA VAL A 473 20.77 5.20 14.66
C VAL A 473 20.50 4.73 13.24
N ILE A 474 19.42 5.22 12.63
CA ILE A 474 18.97 4.78 11.31
C ILE A 474 19.29 5.84 10.28
N CYS A 475 19.98 5.45 9.21
CA CYS A 475 20.26 6.27 8.05
C CYS A 475 19.38 5.83 6.86
N PRO A 476 18.85 6.75 6.03
CA PRO A 476 18.08 6.38 4.86
C PRO A 476 18.94 5.67 3.81
N MET A 477 18.30 4.82 3.00
CA MET A 477 18.90 4.28 1.79
C MET A 477 18.96 5.38 0.72
N VAL A 478 19.98 5.38 -0.13
CA VAL A 478 20.09 6.27 -1.29
C VAL A 478 19.69 5.49 -2.53
N GLU A 479 18.62 5.91 -3.20
CA GLU A 479 17.94 5.13 -4.26
C GLU A 479 18.75 4.90 -5.56
N GLU A 480 19.89 5.56 -5.79
CA GLU A 480 20.51 5.55 -7.12
C GLU A 480 21.75 4.67 -7.31
N SER A 481 22.31 4.04 -6.28
CA SER A 481 23.36 3.02 -6.48
C SER A 481 23.62 2.19 -5.22
N GLU A 482 23.67 0.87 -5.38
CA GLU A 482 23.97 -0.09 -4.29
C GLU A 482 25.31 0.18 -3.57
N GLY A 483 26.23 0.91 -4.21
CA GLY A 483 27.53 1.31 -3.63
C GLY A 483 27.44 2.47 -2.63
N LEU A 484 26.56 3.45 -2.88
CA LEU A 484 26.42 4.66 -2.05
C LEU A 484 25.77 4.42 -0.67
N GLU A 485 24.98 3.36 -0.52
CA GLU A 485 24.36 2.99 0.77
C GLU A 485 25.41 2.63 1.83
N ALA A 486 26.39 1.81 1.45
CA ALA A 486 27.44 1.36 2.34
C ALA A 486 28.37 2.54 2.72
N GLU A 487 28.63 3.44 1.78
CA GLU A 487 29.44 4.65 2.03
C GLU A 487 28.77 5.59 3.04
N ASN A 488 27.47 5.87 2.88
CA ASN A 488 26.72 6.75 3.80
C ASN A 488 26.66 6.22 5.23
N VAL A 489 26.40 4.93 5.43
CA VAL A 489 26.38 4.32 6.77
C VAL A 489 27.79 4.26 7.37
N THR A 490 28.80 3.99 6.54
CA THR A 490 30.21 3.93 6.96
C THR A 490 30.67 5.31 7.40
N ASP A 491 30.45 6.35 6.62
CA ASP A 491 30.85 7.72 6.93
C ASP A 491 30.16 8.24 8.19
N TYR A 492 28.85 7.95 8.29
CA TYR A 492 28.07 8.33 9.46
C TYR A 492 28.55 7.58 10.73
N THR A 493 28.92 6.32 10.60
CA THR A 493 29.51 5.53 11.71
C THR A 493 30.83 6.10 12.14
N GLN A 494 31.68 6.52 11.20
CA GLN A 494 32.96 7.18 11.53
C GLN A 494 32.75 8.53 12.22
N LEU A 495 31.76 9.31 11.78
CA LEU A 495 31.36 10.55 12.44
C LEU A 495 30.94 10.26 13.88
N LEU A 496 30.03 9.30 14.10
CA LEU A 496 29.58 8.97 15.45
C LEU A 496 30.67 8.43 16.35
N LYS A 497 31.64 7.66 15.84
CA LYS A 497 32.83 7.22 16.63
C LYS A 497 33.67 8.41 17.12
N LYS A 498 33.69 9.53 16.40
CA LYS A 498 34.36 10.77 16.83
C LYS A 498 33.53 11.58 17.83
N GLU A 499 32.21 11.65 17.60
CA GLU A 499 31.27 12.43 18.43
C GLU A 499 30.88 11.71 19.74
N LEU A 500 31.08 10.40 19.83
CA LEU A 500 30.75 9.54 20.98
C LEU A 500 32.01 8.82 21.50
N PRO A 501 32.99 9.53 22.03
CA PRO A 501 34.23 8.92 22.49
C PRO A 501 33.98 7.96 23.66
N GLY A 502 34.59 6.77 23.59
CA GLY A 502 34.43 5.73 24.63
C GLY A 502 33.20 4.86 24.52
N ILE A 503 32.37 5.08 23.50
CA ILE A 503 31.17 4.26 23.20
C ILE A 503 31.47 3.33 22.02
N THR A 504 31.10 2.04 22.14
CA THR A 504 31.28 1.07 21.09
C THR A 504 30.17 1.28 20.04
N VAL A 505 30.55 1.81 18.88
CA VAL A 505 29.65 2.06 17.73
C VAL A 505 29.98 1.09 16.61
N GLU A 506 29.00 0.35 16.14
CA GLU A 506 29.12 -0.56 14.99
C GLU A 506 28.05 -0.28 13.92
N MET A 507 28.31 -0.75 12.70
CA MET A 507 27.40 -0.56 11.57
C MET A 507 26.76 -1.86 11.13
N LEU A 508 25.54 -1.75 10.54
CA LEU A 508 24.81 -2.86 9.95
C LEU A 508 24.11 -2.39 8.66
N HIS A 509 24.40 -3.02 7.51
CA HIS A 509 23.78 -2.65 6.24
C HIS A 509 23.46 -3.86 5.35
N GLY A 510 22.64 -3.64 4.31
CA GLY A 510 22.11 -4.70 3.44
C GLY A 510 23.16 -5.59 2.76
N GLN A 511 24.28 -5.02 2.34
CA GLN A 511 25.35 -5.70 1.59
C GLN A 511 26.23 -6.62 2.43
N MET A 512 26.15 -6.57 3.76
CA MET A 512 26.93 -7.47 4.63
C MET A 512 26.46 -8.92 4.47
N LYS A 513 27.41 -9.87 4.57
CA LYS A 513 27.09 -11.30 4.58
C LYS A 513 26.23 -11.69 5.78
N ALA A 514 25.32 -12.62 5.62
CA ALA A 514 24.37 -13.03 6.68
C ALA A 514 25.08 -13.41 8.00
N ALA A 515 26.22 -14.11 7.94
CA ALA A 515 26.99 -14.46 9.12
C ALA A 515 27.50 -13.23 9.89
N GLN A 516 27.98 -12.20 9.20
CA GLN A 516 28.44 -10.95 9.81
C GLN A 516 27.28 -10.16 10.44
N LYS A 517 26.13 -10.12 9.75
CA LYS A 517 24.92 -9.48 10.30
C LYS A 517 24.48 -10.15 11.60
N ASN A 518 24.47 -11.47 11.62
CA ASN A 518 24.10 -12.23 12.81
C ASN A 518 25.07 -11.99 13.98
N GLU A 519 26.38 -12.01 13.72
CA GLU A 519 27.41 -11.73 14.73
C GLU A 519 27.25 -10.33 15.35
N ILE A 520 27.08 -9.28 14.52
CA ILE A 520 26.88 -7.91 14.99
C ILE A 520 25.59 -7.81 15.82
N MET A 521 24.51 -8.46 15.39
CA MET A 521 23.26 -8.44 16.13
C MET A 521 23.34 -9.20 17.47
N GLU A 522 24.07 -10.31 17.53
CA GLU A 522 24.32 -11.03 18.78
C GLU A 522 25.16 -10.17 19.78
N ARG A 523 26.20 -9.52 19.29
CA ARG A 523 27.02 -8.59 20.09
C ARG A 523 26.23 -7.36 20.55
N PHE A 524 25.31 -6.87 19.73
CA PHE A 524 24.41 -5.79 20.14
C PHE A 524 23.40 -6.28 21.18
N ALA A 525 22.81 -7.46 20.99
CA ALA A 525 21.85 -8.03 21.94
C ALA A 525 22.50 -8.35 23.31
N SER A 526 23.79 -8.75 23.34
CA SER A 526 24.55 -8.98 24.57
C SER A 526 25.00 -7.69 25.27
N GLY A 527 24.84 -6.52 24.66
CA GLY A 527 25.27 -5.21 25.22
C GLY A 527 26.71 -4.86 24.95
N GLU A 528 27.48 -5.67 24.22
CA GLU A 528 28.85 -5.37 23.84
C GLU A 528 28.95 -4.14 22.92
N ILE A 529 27.97 -4.02 21.98
CA ILE A 529 27.79 -2.85 21.16
C ILE A 529 26.72 -1.96 21.81
N GLN A 530 27.04 -0.68 22.03
CA GLN A 530 26.14 0.26 22.70
C GLN A 530 25.33 1.11 21.70
N VAL A 531 25.90 1.41 20.53
CA VAL A 531 25.21 2.16 19.47
C VAL A 531 25.34 1.40 18.15
N LEU A 532 24.19 1.07 17.54
CA LEU A 532 24.14 0.39 16.26
C LEU A 532 23.64 1.37 15.18
N VAL A 533 24.52 1.69 14.23
CA VAL A 533 24.19 2.49 13.04
C VAL A 533 23.72 1.57 11.93
N SER A 534 22.53 1.78 11.37
CA SER A 534 22.00 0.88 10.37
C SER A 534 21.17 1.58 9.30
N THR A 535 21.01 0.92 8.15
CA THR A 535 19.91 1.18 7.22
C THR A 535 18.61 0.54 7.74
N THR A 536 17.55 0.53 6.94
CA THR A 536 16.27 -0.12 7.24
C THR A 536 16.35 -1.62 7.57
N VAL A 537 17.53 -2.24 7.41
CA VAL A 537 17.76 -3.67 7.72
C VAL A 537 17.39 -4.04 9.17
N VAL A 538 17.40 -3.07 10.11
CA VAL A 538 16.95 -3.28 11.51
C VAL A 538 15.44 -3.52 11.63
N GLU A 539 14.65 -3.29 10.58
CA GLU A 539 13.22 -3.68 10.57
C GLU A 539 13.04 -5.18 10.83
N VAL A 540 14.10 -5.98 10.75
CA VAL A 540 14.06 -7.43 10.92
C VAL A 540 14.17 -7.81 12.40
N GLY A 541 13.05 -7.94 13.04
CA GLY A 541 12.62 -8.83 14.13
C GLY A 541 13.44 -9.00 15.41
N VAL A 542 14.66 -8.52 15.56
CA VAL A 542 15.46 -8.77 16.75
C VAL A 542 14.97 -7.96 17.94
N ASN A 543 14.67 -8.65 19.04
CA ASN A 543 14.27 -8.01 20.29
C ASN A 543 15.49 -7.69 21.13
N VAL A 544 15.74 -6.38 21.35
CA VAL A 544 16.78 -5.89 22.28
C VAL A 544 16.10 -5.01 23.32
N PRO A 545 15.67 -5.57 24.46
CA PRO A 545 14.89 -4.84 25.48
C PRO A 545 15.65 -3.64 26.07
N ASN A 546 16.98 -3.68 26.07
CA ASN A 546 17.84 -2.64 26.59
C ASN A 546 18.05 -1.46 25.62
N ALA A 547 17.62 -1.59 24.36
CA ALA A 547 17.67 -0.48 23.40
C ALA A 547 16.51 0.48 23.67
N THR A 548 16.84 1.65 24.22
CA THR A 548 15.84 2.66 24.64
C THR A 548 15.83 3.91 23.78
N VAL A 549 16.79 4.09 22.88
CA VAL A 549 16.87 5.25 21.99
C VAL A 549 16.84 4.79 20.54
N MET A 550 15.95 5.38 19.76
CA MET A 550 15.92 5.31 18.31
C MET A 550 16.13 6.71 17.75
N MET A 551 17.16 6.91 16.96
CA MET A 551 17.40 8.14 16.22
C MET A 551 17.31 7.83 14.73
N VAL A 552 16.52 8.60 13.99
CA VAL A 552 16.33 8.42 12.54
C VAL A 552 16.78 9.69 11.83
N GLU A 553 17.78 9.56 10.99
CA GLU A 553 18.31 10.66 10.15
C GLU A 553 17.49 10.78 8.87
N ASN A 554 17.30 12.03 8.40
CA ASN A 554 16.53 12.37 7.22
C ASN A 554 15.16 11.65 7.21
N ALA A 555 14.44 11.78 8.33
CA ALA A 555 13.16 11.09 8.55
C ALA A 555 12.12 11.38 7.46
N GLU A 556 12.25 12.49 6.74
CA GLU A 556 11.41 12.85 5.59
C GLU A 556 11.48 11.86 4.43
N ARG A 557 12.53 11.06 4.34
CA ARG A 557 12.71 10.05 3.29
C ARG A 557 12.00 8.72 3.56
N PHE A 558 11.47 8.56 4.77
CA PHE A 558 10.78 7.35 5.18
C PHE A 558 9.27 7.55 5.16
N GLY A 559 8.52 6.49 4.88
CA GLY A 559 7.08 6.48 5.11
C GLY A 559 6.72 6.48 6.60
N LEU A 560 5.56 7.04 6.96
CA LEU A 560 5.13 7.08 8.36
C LEU A 560 4.97 5.68 8.95
N ALA A 561 4.41 4.74 8.19
CA ALA A 561 4.29 3.34 8.61
C ALA A 561 5.67 2.71 8.88
N GLN A 562 6.68 3.01 8.05
CA GLN A 562 8.05 2.55 8.23
C GLN A 562 8.70 3.17 9.46
N LEU A 563 8.53 4.48 9.67
CA LEU A 563 9.00 5.17 10.88
C LEU A 563 8.35 4.59 12.15
N HIS A 564 7.06 4.25 12.07
CA HIS A 564 6.37 3.57 13.17
C HIS A 564 6.95 2.18 13.46
N GLN A 565 7.26 1.38 12.45
CA GLN A 565 7.91 0.08 12.63
C GLN A 565 9.29 0.21 13.26
N LEU A 566 10.11 1.17 12.80
CA LEU A 566 11.41 1.48 13.41
C LEU A 566 11.25 1.90 14.87
N ARG A 567 10.30 2.79 15.17
CA ARG A 567 9.96 3.18 16.54
C ARG A 567 9.61 1.97 17.41
N GLY A 568 8.89 1.00 16.88
CA GLY A 568 8.52 -0.24 17.57
C GLY A 568 9.72 -1.14 17.94
N ARG A 569 10.94 -0.85 17.47
CA ARG A 569 12.16 -1.57 17.87
C ARG A 569 12.68 -1.17 19.25
N VAL A 570 12.27 -0.03 19.76
CA VAL A 570 12.50 0.39 21.14
C VAL A 570 11.21 0.31 21.96
N GLY A 571 11.28 0.50 23.28
CA GLY A 571 10.11 0.41 24.16
C GLY A 571 9.64 -1.02 24.44
N ARG A 572 10.54 -1.99 24.40
CA ARG A 572 10.27 -3.40 24.68
C ARG A 572 10.72 -3.85 26.08
N GLY A 573 11.42 -2.98 26.80
CA GLY A 573 11.86 -3.21 28.17
C GLY A 573 11.06 -2.38 29.17
N GLU A 574 11.50 -2.41 30.44
CA GLU A 574 10.87 -1.70 31.55
C GLU A 574 11.22 -0.19 31.60
N HIS A 575 12.13 0.25 30.74
CA HIS A 575 12.66 1.61 30.77
C HIS A 575 12.02 2.52 29.73
N GLN A 576 11.89 3.81 30.10
CA GLN A 576 11.39 4.83 29.19
C GLN A 576 12.21 4.86 27.91
N SER A 577 11.56 4.77 26.78
CA SER A 577 12.18 4.82 25.45
C SER A 577 11.85 6.11 24.72
N TYR A 578 12.75 6.47 23.80
CA TYR A 578 12.76 7.74 23.10
C TYR A 578 12.96 7.53 21.61
N CYS A 579 12.28 8.28 20.79
CA CYS A 579 12.46 8.27 19.34
C CYS A 579 12.70 9.71 18.86
N ILE A 580 13.83 9.94 18.17
CA ILE A 580 14.27 11.23 17.66
C ILE A 580 14.27 11.16 16.16
N PHE A 581 13.34 11.89 15.51
CA PHE A 581 13.25 12.00 14.05
C PHE A 581 13.91 13.30 13.61
N ILE A 582 15.02 13.22 12.86
CA ILE A 582 15.75 14.38 12.34
C ILE A 582 15.33 14.59 10.89
N SER A 583 14.75 15.75 10.58
CA SER A 583 14.41 16.16 9.24
C SER A 583 15.46 17.11 8.65
N GLY A 584 15.91 16.81 7.44
CA GLY A 584 16.76 17.69 6.62
C GLY A 584 15.95 18.70 5.81
N ASN A 585 14.65 18.45 5.62
CA ASN A 585 13.77 19.31 4.85
C ASN A 585 12.95 20.25 5.77
N LYS A 586 12.86 21.54 5.38
CA LYS A 586 12.11 22.58 6.12
C LYS A 586 10.74 22.87 5.50
N ASP A 587 10.30 22.07 4.54
CA ASP A 587 9.02 22.21 3.90
C ASP A 587 7.87 21.97 4.91
N GLN A 588 6.82 22.83 4.85
CA GLN A 588 5.68 22.76 5.77
C GLN A 588 4.89 21.47 5.65
N GLU A 589 4.79 20.90 4.46
CA GLU A 589 4.07 19.66 4.22
C GLU A 589 4.78 18.47 4.88
N THR A 590 6.09 18.39 4.68
CA THR A 590 6.95 17.40 5.35
C THR A 590 6.88 17.53 6.88
N ALA A 591 6.91 18.75 7.42
CA ALA A 591 6.80 18.98 8.85
C ALA A 591 5.45 18.50 9.41
N LYS A 592 4.34 18.83 8.74
CA LYS A 592 2.98 18.36 9.11
C LYS A 592 2.88 16.82 9.09
N ARG A 593 3.47 16.19 8.07
CA ARG A 593 3.49 14.73 7.96
C ARG A 593 4.22 14.08 9.13
N LEU A 594 5.42 14.53 9.45
CA LEU A 594 6.20 13.97 10.55
C LEU A 594 5.59 14.25 11.93
N GLU A 595 4.87 15.38 12.08
CA GLU A 595 4.22 15.76 13.34
C GLU A 595 3.14 14.74 13.80
N ILE A 596 2.58 13.97 12.88
CA ILE A 596 1.67 12.84 13.20
C ILE A 596 2.33 11.87 14.19
N LEU A 597 3.64 11.63 14.06
CA LEU A 597 4.39 10.75 14.95
C LEU A 597 4.55 11.30 16.37
N ASN A 598 4.52 12.62 16.55
CA ASN A 598 4.53 13.24 17.86
C ASN A 598 3.18 13.11 18.58
N HIS A 599 2.08 13.16 17.82
CA HIS A 599 0.73 13.17 18.39
C HIS A 599 0.21 11.78 18.72
N SER A 600 0.70 10.72 18.07
CA SER A 600 0.18 9.38 18.29
C SER A 600 1.25 8.29 18.35
N ASN A 601 1.02 7.34 19.26
CA ASN A 601 1.72 6.06 19.30
C ASN A 601 0.88 4.92 18.71
N ASP A 602 -0.34 5.18 18.27
CA ASP A 602 -1.22 4.20 17.66
C ASP A 602 -0.83 3.95 16.20
N GLY A 603 -0.39 2.73 15.93
CA GLY A 603 0.04 2.31 14.60
C GLY A 603 -1.08 2.32 13.55
N PHE A 604 -2.32 2.00 13.94
CA PHE A 604 -3.46 2.04 13.01
C PHE A 604 -3.81 3.47 12.60
N TYR A 605 -3.78 4.40 13.56
CA TYR A 605 -3.95 5.81 13.26
C TYR A 605 -2.85 6.33 12.34
N ILE A 606 -1.57 6.05 12.65
CA ILE A 606 -0.43 6.49 11.83
C ILE A 606 -0.50 5.90 10.43
N ALA A 607 -0.86 4.63 10.30
CA ALA A 607 -1.00 3.99 9.00
C ALA A 607 -2.14 4.60 8.18
N SER A 608 -3.27 4.96 8.83
CA SER A 608 -4.38 5.62 8.15
C SER A 608 -4.03 7.03 7.69
N GLU A 609 -3.25 7.79 8.47
CA GLU A 609 -2.77 9.11 8.07
C GLU A 609 -1.69 9.03 6.98
N ASP A 610 -0.74 8.07 7.06
CA ASP A 610 0.24 7.82 5.99
C ASP A 610 -0.46 7.54 4.66
N LEU A 611 -1.52 6.77 4.74
CA LEU A 611 -2.38 6.41 3.62
C LEU A 611 -3.03 7.64 2.96
N LYS A 612 -3.62 8.53 3.75
CA LYS A 612 -4.25 9.75 3.26
C LYS A 612 -3.27 10.71 2.59
N LEU A 613 -2.03 10.74 3.07
CA LEU A 613 -1.00 11.67 2.60
C LEU A 613 -0.27 11.21 1.33
N ARG A 614 -0.14 9.90 1.11
CA ARG A 614 0.65 9.38 -0.03
C ARG A 614 -0.10 9.40 -1.36
N GLY A 615 -1.43 9.36 -1.35
CA GLY A 615 -2.19 9.10 -2.58
C GLY A 615 -1.89 7.71 -3.18
N SER A 616 -2.54 7.37 -4.28
CA SER A 616 -2.53 6.03 -4.88
C SER A 616 -1.21 5.58 -5.53
N GLY A 617 -0.24 6.47 -5.70
CA GLY A 617 0.92 6.22 -6.58
C GLY A 617 2.05 5.36 -5.98
N ASP A 618 2.26 5.39 -4.66
CA ASP A 618 3.53 4.94 -4.06
C ASP A 618 3.49 3.65 -3.23
N LEU A 619 2.31 3.12 -2.90
CA LEU A 619 2.20 1.94 -2.02
C LEU A 619 2.26 0.59 -2.73
N LEU A 620 2.00 0.57 -4.02
CA LEU A 620 2.24 -0.58 -4.90
C LEU A 620 3.64 -0.51 -5.53
N GLY A 621 4.59 0.05 -4.79
CA GLY A 621 5.99 0.17 -5.18
C GLY A 621 6.47 -1.10 -5.87
N THR A 622 6.74 -0.98 -7.16
CA THR A 622 7.34 -1.95 -8.08
C THR A 622 6.59 -3.29 -8.18
N ARG A 623 5.71 -3.38 -9.19
CA ARG A 623 5.38 -4.62 -9.95
C ARG A 623 5.80 -5.93 -9.27
N GLN A 624 5.06 -6.36 -8.26
CA GLN A 624 5.09 -7.75 -7.83
C GLN A 624 3.66 -8.29 -7.83
N SER A 625 3.35 -9.02 -8.88
CA SER A 625 2.25 -9.96 -9.08
C SER A 625 0.81 -9.40 -9.08
N GLY A 626 0.20 -9.34 -10.26
CA GLY A 626 -1.25 -9.23 -10.47
C GLY A 626 -1.78 -7.86 -10.07
N ASP A 627 -1.55 -6.85 -10.92
CA ASP A 627 -2.08 -5.49 -10.76
C ASP A 627 -3.61 -5.54 -10.74
N MET A 628 -4.19 -5.35 -9.57
CA MET A 628 -5.59 -4.94 -9.46
C MET A 628 -5.66 -3.46 -9.89
N GLU A 629 -5.87 -3.21 -11.17
CA GLU A 629 -6.10 -1.87 -11.69
C GLU A 629 -7.59 -1.52 -11.61
N PHE A 630 -7.98 -0.80 -10.56
CA PHE A 630 -9.24 -0.06 -10.59
C PHE A 630 -9.12 1.07 -11.61
N GLN A 631 -10.18 1.29 -12.37
CA GLN A 631 -10.14 2.32 -13.41
C GLN A 631 -10.35 3.73 -12.85
N MET A 632 -11.16 3.85 -11.80
CA MET A 632 -11.49 5.13 -11.15
C MET A 632 -11.35 5.12 -9.64
N ALA A 633 -11.56 3.97 -9.00
CA ALA A 633 -11.48 3.84 -7.57
C ALA A 633 -10.02 3.92 -7.09
N ASP A 634 -9.83 4.68 -6.02
CA ASP A 634 -8.58 4.75 -5.29
C ASP A 634 -8.83 4.25 -3.87
N ILE A 635 -8.20 3.13 -3.52
CA ILE A 635 -8.40 2.45 -2.24
C ILE A 635 -8.18 3.41 -1.04
N PHE A 636 -7.34 4.41 -1.21
CA PHE A 636 -6.92 5.31 -0.16
C PHE A 636 -7.79 6.57 -0.08
N ARG A 637 -8.01 7.17 -1.23
CA ARG A 637 -8.87 8.35 -1.35
C ARG A 637 -10.33 8.01 -1.06
N ASP A 638 -10.77 6.82 -1.48
CA ASP A 638 -12.16 6.40 -1.44
C ASP A 638 -12.44 5.36 -0.35
N ALA A 639 -11.66 5.35 0.74
CA ALA A 639 -11.76 4.37 1.83
C ALA A 639 -13.15 4.30 2.50
N ASP A 640 -13.88 5.42 2.57
CA ASP A 640 -15.25 5.48 3.06
C ASP A 640 -16.25 4.80 2.11
N ILE A 641 -16.06 4.96 0.79
CA ILE A 641 -16.88 4.29 -0.23
C ILE A 641 -16.59 2.79 -0.22
N LEU A 642 -15.33 2.42 -0.07
CA LEU A 642 -14.91 1.02 0.07
C LEU A 642 -15.57 0.33 1.28
N GLN A 643 -15.62 1.00 2.42
CA GLN A 643 -16.29 0.48 3.61
C GLN A 643 -17.78 0.26 3.34
N LYS A 644 -18.46 1.24 2.74
CA LYS A 644 -19.88 1.15 2.38
C LYS A 644 -20.14 0.02 1.38
N ALA A 645 -19.28 -0.14 0.37
CA ALA A 645 -19.37 -1.25 -0.58
C ALA A 645 -19.19 -2.62 0.10
N SER A 646 -18.27 -2.71 1.08
CA SER A 646 -18.07 -3.94 1.87
C SER A 646 -19.26 -4.29 2.75
N GLU A 647 -19.89 -3.29 3.38
CA GLU A 647 -21.12 -3.47 4.16
C GLU A 647 -22.27 -3.94 3.26
N ALA A 648 -22.47 -3.28 2.12
CA ALA A 648 -23.50 -3.65 1.15
C ALA A 648 -23.31 -5.08 0.61
N ALA A 649 -22.07 -5.47 0.29
CA ALA A 649 -21.76 -6.83 -0.15
C ALA A 649 -22.04 -7.87 0.94
N SER A 650 -21.75 -7.54 2.22
CA SER A 650 -22.03 -8.41 3.35
C SER A 650 -23.51 -8.65 3.53
N GLU A 651 -24.29 -7.59 3.48
CA GLU A 651 -25.75 -7.64 3.64
C GLU A 651 -26.42 -8.38 2.50
N LEU A 652 -25.97 -8.14 1.27
CA LEU A 652 -26.48 -8.84 0.10
C LEU A 652 -26.24 -10.34 0.18
N LEU A 653 -25.02 -10.77 0.50
CA LEU A 653 -24.68 -12.19 0.62
C LEU A 653 -25.35 -12.86 1.83
N ALA A 654 -25.61 -12.12 2.92
CA ALA A 654 -26.40 -12.64 4.04
C ALA A 654 -27.87 -12.86 3.67
N ASP A 655 -28.43 -12.05 2.76
CA ASP A 655 -29.82 -12.11 2.30
C ASP A 655 -30.02 -13.10 1.13
N ASP A 656 -29.05 -13.16 0.20
CA ASP A 656 -29.09 -14.01 -1.01
C ASP A 656 -27.68 -14.44 -1.45
N PRO A 657 -27.08 -15.46 -0.82
CA PRO A 657 -25.71 -15.89 -1.07
C PRO A 657 -25.43 -16.27 -2.53
N TYR A 658 -26.44 -16.86 -3.24
CA TYR A 658 -26.30 -17.39 -4.59
C TYR A 658 -26.94 -16.55 -5.68
N PHE A 659 -27.42 -15.34 -5.34
CA PHE A 659 -28.12 -14.43 -6.25
C PHE A 659 -29.30 -15.13 -6.96
N GLU A 660 -30.14 -15.81 -6.20
CA GLU A 660 -31.31 -16.56 -6.71
C GLU A 660 -32.57 -15.71 -6.79
N LYS A 661 -32.62 -14.57 -6.07
CA LYS A 661 -33.75 -13.66 -6.11
C LYS A 661 -33.87 -12.98 -7.48
N PRO A 662 -35.10 -12.79 -8.02
CA PRO A 662 -35.29 -12.15 -9.31
C PRO A 662 -34.64 -10.76 -9.43
N GLU A 663 -34.63 -9.99 -8.34
CA GLU A 663 -34.01 -8.66 -8.27
C GLU A 663 -32.47 -8.69 -8.41
N HIS A 664 -31.82 -9.85 -8.22
CA HIS A 664 -30.37 -10.03 -8.30
C HIS A 664 -29.93 -10.77 -9.60
N GLU A 665 -30.84 -11.13 -10.50
CA GLU A 665 -30.51 -11.89 -11.72
C GLU A 665 -29.52 -11.14 -12.62
N LEU A 666 -29.68 -9.82 -12.75
CA LEU A 666 -28.79 -9.00 -13.57
C LEU A 666 -27.40 -8.90 -12.92
N LEU A 667 -27.33 -8.71 -11.58
CA LEU A 667 -26.08 -8.72 -10.83
C LEU A 667 -25.36 -10.07 -10.99
N LYS A 668 -26.07 -11.19 -10.94
CA LYS A 668 -25.49 -12.53 -11.19
C LYS A 668 -24.81 -12.63 -12.55
N LYS A 669 -25.43 -12.08 -13.59
CA LYS A 669 -24.85 -12.06 -14.96
C LYS A 669 -23.61 -11.18 -15.04
N VAL A 670 -23.63 -10.00 -14.37
CA VAL A 670 -22.50 -9.08 -14.31
C VAL A 670 -21.34 -9.71 -13.54
N MET A 671 -21.61 -10.34 -12.39
CA MET A 671 -20.60 -11.03 -11.58
C MET A 671 -19.93 -12.17 -12.35
N LYS A 672 -20.71 -12.98 -13.10
CA LYS A 672 -20.13 -14.02 -13.94
C LYS A 672 -19.18 -13.45 -14.98
N SER A 673 -19.58 -12.39 -15.67
CA SER A 673 -18.72 -11.73 -16.66
C SER A 673 -17.46 -11.11 -16.03
N TYR A 674 -17.58 -10.57 -14.82
CA TYR A 674 -16.47 -10.00 -14.06
C TYR A 674 -15.43 -11.09 -13.71
N LEU A 675 -15.86 -12.22 -13.18
CA LEU A 675 -15.01 -13.36 -12.85
C LEU A 675 -14.36 -14.00 -14.08
N ASP A 676 -15.05 -14.08 -15.22
CA ASP A 676 -14.51 -14.61 -16.47
C ASP A 676 -13.37 -13.72 -17.02
N LEU A 677 -13.45 -12.41 -16.83
CA LEU A 677 -12.40 -11.46 -17.22
C LEU A 677 -11.18 -11.56 -16.29
N GLU A 678 -11.38 -11.64 -14.96
CA GLU A 678 -10.30 -11.76 -13.98
C GLU A 678 -9.55 -13.10 -14.07
N ASN A 679 -10.20 -14.21 -14.41
CA ASN A 679 -9.54 -15.52 -14.60
C ASN A 679 -8.52 -15.52 -15.74
N HIS A 680 -8.53 -14.54 -16.65
CA HIS A 680 -7.51 -14.37 -17.67
C HIS A 680 -6.28 -13.57 -17.18
N ASP A 681 -6.41 -12.73 -16.13
CA ASP A 681 -5.35 -11.85 -15.64
C ASP A 681 -4.78 -12.25 -14.26
N ILE A 682 -5.57 -12.93 -13.43
CA ILE A 682 -5.08 -13.51 -12.18
C ILE A 682 -4.60 -14.92 -12.48
N GLY A 683 -3.32 -15.07 -12.81
CA GLY A 683 -2.65 -16.38 -12.85
C GLY A 683 -2.64 -16.99 -11.44
N LEU A 684 -3.71 -17.69 -11.08
CA LEU A 684 -3.82 -18.57 -9.92
C LEU A 684 -2.94 -19.79 -10.09
#